data_c9b166c4f3f51e219825ed8304f413f6
#
_entry.id   c9b166c4f3f51e219825ed8304f413f6
#
_cell.length_a   1.000
_cell.length_b   1.000
_cell.length_c   1.000
_cell.angle_alpha   90.00
_cell.angle_beta   90.00
_cell.angle_gamma   90.00
#
_symmetry.space_group_name_H-M   'P 1'
#
loop_
_entity.id
_entity.type
_entity.pdbx_description
1 polymer ?
#
loop_
_entity_poly.entity_id
_entity_poly.type
_entity_poly.pdbx_seq_one_letter_code
_entity_poly.pdbx_strand_id
1 'polypeptide(L)'
;MTLLHAAGLGLSFGSRTIFDGLTFTISEGERVGLVGVNGSGKSSLMRILARAGEPDRGEVQLRRGALVTYLPQEPAFPEGATVASELEVARAPLRAALAAHAALAERLAAERDPAAHDWLLAELAAASDRVEHLGGWDTAHEARRLLDRLGVTDWERPVAELSGGTRKRVAIARALLTRPDLLLLDEPTNHLDADTVDWLEEELDRLSGALLLVTHDRYFLDDLVDRIVEITPGAGVTSYPGNYEAYLAQKLEAEAVAEVAQHKRERWIADELAWLRRGVEARRTKSKARIERARRLMAERGPPRAKVPELKLAAPPRLSHVVVEARAVAKRFDRRPVLDGVSFTLGRGERVGLVGPNGAGKTTFLRVLLGELPADAGEIVTGKRTQVAYYDQQRTRLDPEATVYEAAGGSPPGRANAGEDWVELSGRRVALRDYLDDLLFPTSMQRMQVKALSGGERNRLLLAKLFLEGANVLVLDEPTNDLDLVTLSVLERLLLDFDGSVLLVTHDRYFLDKVATAILAFEGDGRATRYPGNYEMYRTLKDQADAASAAERAISARPELGTGSGRAKRAEVEEPSEPRARRPGKLSFKEQRELEGMEAAILGAEERKAALEAALGDPATYQKDGAAVAGMKAELEQVTADVDRLYARWQELEALRGG
;
A
#
# COMPACT_ATOMS: atom_id res chain seq x y z
N MET A 1 -22.22 13.51 -13.84
CA MET A 1 -23.56 12.87 -13.69
C MET A 1 -23.47 11.61 -12.84
N THR A 2 -24.60 11.13 -12.23
CA THR A 2 -24.58 9.86 -11.49
C THR A 2 -24.42 8.70 -12.47
N LEU A 3 -23.37 7.89 -12.29
CA LEU A 3 -23.10 6.71 -13.08
C LEU A 3 -23.74 5.46 -12.46
N LEU A 4 -23.56 5.31 -11.13
CA LEU A 4 -24.10 4.20 -10.37
C LEU A 4 -24.76 4.72 -9.09
N HIS A 5 -25.93 4.17 -8.73
CA HIS A 5 -26.61 4.40 -7.47
C HIS A 5 -26.97 3.06 -6.83
N ALA A 6 -26.43 2.82 -5.65
CA ALA A 6 -26.77 1.68 -4.80
C ALA A 6 -27.72 2.17 -3.70
N ALA A 7 -28.91 1.60 -3.61
CA ALA A 7 -29.95 2.03 -2.69
C ALA A 7 -30.36 0.92 -1.73
N GLY A 8 -30.12 1.13 -0.43
CA GLY A 8 -30.59 0.26 0.64
C GLY A 8 -30.15 -1.19 0.56
N LEU A 9 -28.92 -1.46 0.06
CA LEU A 9 -28.42 -2.81 -0.11
C LEU A 9 -28.27 -3.53 1.22
N GLY A 10 -28.75 -4.77 1.28
CA GLY A 10 -28.59 -5.70 2.38
C GLY A 10 -28.05 -7.02 1.90
N LEU A 11 -27.13 -7.62 2.67
CA LEU A 11 -26.56 -8.93 2.42
C LEU A 11 -26.26 -9.66 3.72
N SER A 12 -26.62 -10.94 3.79
CA SER A 12 -26.38 -11.80 4.94
C SER A 12 -25.91 -13.19 4.50
N PHE A 13 -25.01 -13.79 5.27
CA PHE A 13 -24.60 -15.18 5.09
C PHE A 13 -25.02 -15.99 6.33
N GLY A 14 -26.05 -16.80 6.18
CA GLY A 14 -26.65 -17.55 7.28
C GLY A 14 -27.19 -16.59 8.37
N SER A 15 -26.65 -16.65 9.58
CA SER A 15 -27.01 -15.76 10.69
C SER A 15 -26.19 -14.46 10.76
N ARG A 16 -25.18 -14.31 9.92
CA ARG A 16 -24.26 -13.16 9.92
C ARG A 16 -24.71 -12.13 8.90
N THR A 17 -25.21 -10.99 9.35
CA THR A 17 -25.45 -9.82 8.51
C THR A 17 -24.10 -9.17 8.18
N ILE A 18 -23.85 -8.97 6.89
CA ILE A 18 -22.62 -8.33 6.39
C ILE A 18 -22.85 -6.82 6.33
N PHE A 19 -23.89 -6.39 5.64
CA PHE A 19 -24.36 -5.00 5.63
C PHE A 19 -25.88 -4.95 5.48
N ASP A 20 -26.51 -3.90 6.01
CA ASP A 20 -27.93 -3.66 5.93
C ASP A 20 -28.20 -2.17 5.70
N GLY A 21 -28.99 -1.87 4.67
CA GLY A 21 -29.34 -0.50 4.31
C GLY A 21 -28.21 0.34 3.68
N LEU A 22 -27.18 -0.31 3.10
CA LEU A 22 -26.04 0.36 2.49
C LEU A 22 -26.49 1.19 1.28
N THR A 23 -26.18 2.49 1.28
CA THR A 23 -26.54 3.41 0.21
C THR A 23 -25.36 4.31 -0.14
N PHE A 24 -24.96 4.36 -1.41
CA PHE A 24 -23.95 5.28 -1.93
C PHE A 24 -24.07 5.45 -3.45
N THR A 25 -23.38 6.46 -3.97
CA THR A 25 -23.37 6.81 -5.39
C THR A 25 -21.95 6.90 -5.93
N ILE A 26 -21.77 6.61 -7.21
CA ILE A 26 -20.54 6.89 -7.96
C ILE A 26 -20.93 7.77 -9.15
N SER A 27 -20.21 8.88 -9.33
CA SER A 27 -20.36 9.81 -10.44
C SER A 27 -19.46 9.42 -11.62
N GLU A 28 -19.73 9.97 -12.80
CA GLU A 28 -18.85 9.80 -13.96
C GLU A 28 -17.45 10.35 -13.67
N GLY A 29 -16.42 9.58 -14.02
CA GLY A 29 -15.02 9.94 -13.83
C GLY A 29 -14.57 9.99 -12.36
N GLU A 30 -15.45 9.68 -11.40
CA GLU A 30 -15.12 9.70 -9.97
C GLU A 30 -14.24 8.52 -9.60
N ARG A 31 -13.23 8.75 -8.74
CA ARG A 31 -12.29 7.76 -8.25
C ARG A 31 -12.53 7.50 -6.77
N VAL A 32 -13.03 6.31 -6.46
CA VAL A 32 -13.48 5.94 -5.11
C VAL A 32 -12.66 4.79 -4.57
N GLY A 33 -12.06 4.97 -3.39
CA GLY A 33 -11.43 3.90 -2.61
C GLY A 33 -12.45 3.27 -1.66
N LEU A 34 -12.57 1.95 -1.65
CA LEU A 34 -13.43 1.21 -0.74
C LEU A 34 -12.59 0.51 0.32
N VAL A 35 -12.69 0.95 1.56
CA VAL A 35 -11.92 0.43 2.68
C VAL A 35 -12.81 -0.21 3.74
N GLY A 36 -12.23 -1.00 4.63
CA GLY A 36 -12.92 -1.68 5.72
C GLY A 36 -12.17 -2.91 6.17
N VAL A 37 -12.45 -3.40 7.37
CA VAL A 37 -11.84 -4.61 7.92
C VAL A 37 -12.12 -5.84 7.04
N ASN A 38 -11.26 -6.85 7.14
CA ASN A 38 -11.49 -8.11 6.44
C ASN A 38 -12.81 -8.75 6.89
N GLY A 39 -13.56 -9.25 5.90
CA GLY A 39 -14.91 -9.80 6.16
C GLY A 39 -16.01 -8.74 6.32
N SER A 40 -15.76 -7.45 6.05
CA SER A 40 -16.79 -6.39 6.03
C SER A 40 -17.69 -6.41 4.79
N GLY A 41 -17.38 -7.26 3.80
CA GLY A 41 -18.20 -7.43 2.60
C GLY A 41 -17.75 -6.62 1.38
N LYS A 42 -16.54 -6.07 1.35
CA LYS A 42 -15.99 -5.29 0.20
C LYS A 42 -16.16 -6.04 -1.12
N SER A 43 -15.59 -7.25 -1.22
CA SER A 43 -15.67 -8.07 -2.44
C SER A 43 -17.10 -8.50 -2.78
N SER A 44 -17.95 -8.74 -1.75
CA SER A 44 -19.38 -9.05 -1.97
C SER A 44 -20.12 -7.84 -2.55
N LEU A 45 -19.83 -6.64 -2.05
CA LEU A 45 -20.38 -5.40 -2.60
C LEU A 45 -19.93 -5.22 -4.05
N MET A 46 -18.63 -5.39 -4.35
CA MET A 46 -18.09 -5.30 -5.71
C MET A 46 -18.81 -6.24 -6.68
N ARG A 47 -19.08 -7.49 -6.27
CA ARG A 47 -19.85 -8.47 -7.08
C ARG A 47 -21.29 -8.00 -7.34
N ILE A 48 -21.96 -7.45 -6.34
CA ILE A 48 -23.32 -6.91 -6.47
C ILE A 48 -23.32 -5.73 -7.46
N LEU A 49 -22.36 -4.79 -7.34
CA LEU A 49 -22.24 -3.65 -8.24
C LEU A 49 -21.92 -4.06 -9.68
N ALA A 50 -21.13 -5.12 -9.84
CA ALA A 50 -20.81 -5.74 -11.13
C ALA A 50 -21.97 -6.58 -11.71
N ARG A 51 -23.08 -6.72 -11.01
CA ARG A 51 -24.18 -7.64 -11.34
C ARG A 51 -23.76 -9.11 -11.47
N ALA A 52 -22.66 -9.47 -10.81
CA ALA A 52 -22.17 -10.84 -10.67
C ALA A 52 -22.67 -11.52 -9.36
N GLY A 53 -23.49 -10.85 -8.59
CA GLY A 53 -24.15 -11.32 -7.39
C GLY A 53 -25.43 -10.53 -7.15
N GLU A 54 -26.36 -11.11 -6.38
CA GLU A 54 -27.63 -10.48 -6.01
C GLU A 54 -27.59 -10.07 -4.54
N PRO A 55 -28.11 -8.88 -4.16
CA PRO A 55 -28.31 -8.50 -2.78
C PRO A 55 -29.58 -9.16 -2.24
N ASP A 56 -29.66 -9.39 -0.90
CA ASP A 56 -30.89 -9.86 -0.25
C ASP A 56 -31.98 -8.77 -0.26
N ARG A 57 -31.56 -7.50 -0.24
CA ARG A 57 -32.45 -6.32 -0.25
C ARG A 57 -31.78 -5.17 -0.99
N GLY A 58 -32.62 -4.21 -1.44
CA GLY A 58 -32.15 -3.03 -2.15
C GLY A 58 -31.90 -3.29 -3.64
N GLU A 59 -31.42 -2.28 -4.33
CA GLU A 59 -31.19 -2.34 -5.77
C GLU A 59 -29.96 -1.53 -6.20
N VAL A 60 -29.40 -1.90 -7.34
CA VAL A 60 -28.31 -1.17 -8.02
C VAL A 60 -28.85 -0.61 -9.31
N GLN A 61 -28.85 0.70 -9.43
CA GLN A 61 -29.22 1.43 -10.62
C GLN A 61 -27.93 1.91 -11.33
N LEU A 62 -27.77 1.55 -12.58
CA LEU A 62 -26.66 1.93 -13.44
C LEU A 62 -27.19 2.79 -14.59
N ARG A 63 -26.44 3.81 -15.01
CA ARG A 63 -26.74 4.60 -16.21
C ARG A 63 -26.97 3.66 -17.41
N ARG A 64 -28.02 3.92 -18.17
CA ARG A 64 -28.36 3.09 -19.33
C ARG A 64 -27.21 3.06 -20.35
N GLY A 65 -26.81 1.87 -20.73
CA GLY A 65 -25.72 1.65 -21.70
C GLY A 65 -24.30 1.80 -21.15
N ALA A 66 -24.14 2.05 -19.85
CA ALA A 66 -22.82 2.10 -19.24
C ALA A 66 -22.18 0.70 -19.18
N LEU A 67 -20.91 0.64 -19.54
CA LEU A 67 -20.08 -0.57 -19.50
C LEU A 67 -19.39 -0.67 -18.15
N VAL A 68 -19.63 -1.76 -17.43
CA VAL A 68 -18.97 -2.06 -16.14
C VAL A 68 -18.04 -3.24 -16.31
N THR A 69 -16.80 -3.08 -15.87
CA THR A 69 -15.81 -4.18 -15.84
C THR A 69 -15.38 -4.43 -14.40
N TYR A 70 -15.36 -5.70 -14.02
CA TYR A 70 -14.96 -6.13 -12.69
C TYR A 70 -13.74 -7.04 -12.74
N LEU A 71 -12.69 -6.67 -12.03
CA LEU A 71 -11.52 -7.49 -11.75
C LEU A 71 -11.64 -8.06 -10.33
N PRO A 72 -11.97 -9.34 -10.16
CA PRO A 72 -12.01 -9.97 -8.84
C PRO A 72 -10.60 -10.21 -8.30
N GLN A 73 -10.48 -10.40 -7.00
CA GLN A 73 -9.24 -10.74 -6.32
C GLN A 73 -8.58 -11.98 -6.93
N GLU A 74 -9.36 -13.03 -7.19
CA GLU A 74 -8.95 -14.23 -7.92
C GLU A 74 -9.70 -14.30 -9.26
N PRO A 75 -9.04 -13.95 -10.38
CA PRO A 75 -9.68 -14.01 -11.68
C PRO A 75 -9.90 -15.46 -12.14
N ALA A 76 -11.12 -15.75 -12.57
CA ALA A 76 -11.49 -17.00 -13.22
C ALA A 76 -11.51 -16.83 -14.75
N PHE A 77 -11.09 -17.86 -15.46
CA PHE A 77 -11.08 -17.92 -16.92
C PHE A 77 -11.82 -19.16 -17.41
N PRO A 78 -12.44 -19.09 -18.58
CA PRO A 78 -13.07 -20.26 -19.20
C PRO A 78 -12.07 -21.40 -19.43
N GLU A 79 -12.55 -22.63 -19.41
CA GLU A 79 -11.75 -23.79 -19.73
C GLU A 79 -11.25 -23.72 -21.18
N GLY A 80 -9.95 -23.95 -21.38
CA GLY A 80 -9.32 -23.85 -22.70
C GLY A 80 -9.03 -22.41 -23.19
N ALA A 81 -9.30 -21.37 -22.38
CA ALA A 81 -8.97 -20.02 -22.76
C ALA A 81 -7.45 -19.80 -22.89
N THR A 82 -7.03 -19.15 -23.96
CA THR A 82 -5.66 -18.65 -24.18
C THR A 82 -5.57 -17.16 -23.83
N VAL A 83 -4.36 -16.66 -23.64
CA VAL A 83 -4.15 -15.23 -23.44
C VAL A 83 -4.74 -14.42 -24.59
N ALA A 84 -4.51 -14.83 -25.86
CA ALA A 84 -5.06 -14.17 -27.03
C ALA A 84 -6.59 -14.16 -27.03
N SER A 85 -7.25 -15.28 -26.70
CA SER A 85 -8.72 -15.36 -26.68
C SER A 85 -9.34 -14.40 -25.65
N GLU A 86 -8.70 -14.24 -24.48
CA GLU A 86 -9.17 -13.33 -23.43
C GLU A 86 -9.07 -11.84 -23.85
N LEU A 87 -8.01 -11.49 -24.58
CA LEU A 87 -7.87 -10.12 -25.12
C LEU A 87 -8.91 -9.85 -26.24
N GLU A 88 -9.22 -10.86 -27.05
CA GLU A 88 -10.27 -10.73 -28.06
C GLU A 88 -11.66 -10.55 -27.42
N VAL A 89 -11.92 -11.22 -26.29
CA VAL A 89 -13.16 -11.00 -25.49
C VAL A 89 -13.21 -9.57 -24.97
N ALA A 90 -12.10 -9.03 -24.44
CA ALA A 90 -12.02 -7.66 -23.95
C ALA A 90 -12.31 -6.61 -25.06
N ARG A 91 -11.94 -6.90 -26.29
CA ARG A 91 -12.15 -6.03 -27.46
C ARG A 91 -13.52 -6.18 -28.12
N ALA A 92 -14.36 -7.09 -27.64
CA ALA A 92 -15.69 -7.31 -28.21
C ALA A 92 -16.57 -6.02 -28.25
N PRO A 93 -16.62 -5.16 -27.20
CA PRO A 93 -17.37 -3.90 -27.25
C PRO A 93 -16.89 -2.95 -28.36
N LEU A 94 -15.59 -2.82 -28.52
CA LEU A 94 -15.00 -1.99 -29.58
C LEU A 94 -15.30 -2.55 -30.98
N ARG A 95 -15.17 -3.87 -31.17
CA ARG A 95 -15.52 -4.50 -32.44
C ARG A 95 -17.01 -4.27 -32.82
N ALA A 96 -17.89 -4.36 -31.81
CA ALA A 96 -19.31 -4.05 -32.02
C ALA A 96 -19.54 -2.59 -32.41
N ALA A 97 -18.82 -1.65 -31.78
CA ALA A 97 -18.88 -0.23 -32.10
C ALA A 97 -18.36 0.05 -33.51
N LEU A 98 -17.24 -0.54 -33.92
CA LEU A 98 -16.68 -0.44 -35.27
C LEU A 98 -17.64 -1.00 -36.31
N ALA A 99 -18.26 -2.15 -36.07
CA ALA A 99 -19.26 -2.74 -36.97
C ALA A 99 -20.50 -1.87 -37.08
N ALA A 100 -20.98 -1.30 -35.97
CA ALA A 100 -22.11 -0.36 -35.98
C ALA A 100 -21.79 0.91 -36.76
N HIS A 101 -20.59 1.48 -36.56
CA HIS A 101 -20.12 2.64 -37.33
C HIS A 101 -20.05 2.35 -38.83
N ALA A 102 -19.47 1.22 -39.25
CA ALA A 102 -19.40 0.81 -40.65
C ALA A 102 -20.80 0.65 -41.27
N ALA A 103 -21.73 -0.01 -40.55
CA ALA A 103 -23.11 -0.16 -41.01
C ALA A 103 -23.84 1.19 -41.17
N LEU A 104 -23.61 2.16 -40.26
CA LEU A 104 -24.16 3.50 -40.36
C LEU A 104 -23.57 4.27 -41.56
N ALA A 105 -22.26 4.15 -41.80
CA ALA A 105 -21.58 4.76 -42.93
C ALA A 105 -22.11 4.23 -44.27
N GLU A 106 -22.33 2.91 -44.41
CA GLU A 106 -22.93 2.30 -45.58
C GLU A 106 -24.38 2.80 -45.81
N ARG A 107 -25.19 2.90 -44.76
CA ARG A 107 -26.56 3.43 -44.83
C ARG A 107 -26.57 4.89 -45.22
N LEU A 108 -25.68 5.70 -44.69
CA LEU A 108 -25.54 7.12 -45.04
C LEU A 108 -25.17 7.30 -46.51
N ALA A 109 -24.27 6.47 -47.05
CA ALA A 109 -23.88 6.51 -48.44
C ALA A 109 -25.02 6.13 -49.41
N ALA A 110 -25.97 5.32 -48.95
CA ALA A 110 -27.13 4.88 -49.74
C ALA A 110 -28.36 5.79 -49.59
N GLU A 111 -28.41 6.67 -48.57
CA GLU A 111 -29.57 7.51 -48.26
C GLU A 111 -29.70 8.71 -49.22
N ARG A 112 -30.91 9.00 -49.67
CA ARG A 112 -31.23 10.10 -50.57
C ARG A 112 -32.19 11.13 -49.97
N ASP A 113 -32.88 10.79 -48.88
CA ASP A 113 -33.77 11.71 -48.18
C ASP A 113 -32.94 12.65 -47.28
N PRO A 114 -33.02 13.99 -47.46
CA PRO A 114 -32.23 14.93 -46.67
C PRO A 114 -32.48 14.84 -45.16
N ALA A 115 -33.72 14.60 -44.70
CA ALA A 115 -34.05 14.50 -43.27
C ALA A 115 -33.47 13.22 -42.64
N ALA A 116 -33.52 12.10 -43.38
CA ALA A 116 -32.91 10.84 -42.95
C ALA A 116 -31.39 10.92 -42.99
N HIS A 117 -30.80 11.66 -43.93
CA HIS A 117 -29.37 11.88 -44.06
C HIS A 117 -28.81 12.67 -42.88
N ASP A 118 -29.46 13.75 -42.42
CA ASP A 118 -29.05 14.53 -41.26
C ASP A 118 -29.12 13.71 -39.96
N TRP A 119 -30.15 12.88 -39.79
CA TRP A 119 -30.24 11.96 -38.67
C TRP A 119 -29.12 10.91 -38.69
N LEU A 120 -28.84 10.31 -39.86
CA LEU A 120 -27.74 9.32 -39.99
C LEU A 120 -26.37 9.93 -39.72
N LEU A 121 -26.15 11.20 -40.09
CA LEU A 121 -24.92 11.93 -39.75
C LEU A 121 -24.73 12.09 -38.25
N ALA A 122 -25.80 12.45 -37.53
CA ALA A 122 -25.75 12.55 -36.07
C ALA A 122 -25.47 11.19 -35.40
N GLU A 123 -26.12 10.12 -35.87
CA GLU A 123 -25.86 8.76 -35.37
C GLU A 123 -24.44 8.28 -35.69
N LEU A 124 -23.90 8.62 -36.87
CA LEU A 124 -22.53 8.28 -37.25
C LEU A 124 -21.52 9.02 -36.39
N ALA A 125 -21.77 10.31 -36.08
CA ALA A 125 -20.94 11.07 -35.16
C ALA A 125 -20.93 10.44 -33.77
N ALA A 126 -22.11 10.08 -33.20
CA ALA A 126 -22.22 9.40 -31.94
C ALA A 126 -21.53 8.02 -31.93
N ALA A 127 -21.59 7.28 -33.04
CA ALA A 127 -20.87 6.02 -33.20
C ALA A 127 -19.35 6.23 -33.27
N SER A 128 -18.87 7.31 -33.90
CA SER A 128 -17.46 7.70 -33.93
C SER A 128 -16.95 8.03 -32.52
N ASP A 129 -17.69 8.84 -31.76
CA ASP A 129 -17.38 9.17 -30.36
C ASP A 129 -17.31 7.89 -29.49
N ARG A 130 -18.21 6.94 -29.77
CA ARG A 130 -18.19 5.65 -29.07
C ARG A 130 -16.96 4.82 -29.39
N VAL A 131 -16.52 4.78 -30.66
CA VAL A 131 -15.29 4.11 -31.09
C VAL A 131 -14.06 4.75 -30.41
N GLU A 132 -13.99 6.09 -30.39
CA GLU A 132 -12.89 6.81 -29.74
C GLU A 132 -12.85 6.55 -28.24
N HIS A 133 -14.00 6.57 -27.57
CA HIS A 133 -14.11 6.25 -26.14
C HIS A 133 -13.61 4.83 -25.81
N LEU A 134 -13.91 3.85 -26.69
CA LEU A 134 -13.50 2.44 -26.51
C LEU A 134 -12.08 2.13 -27.00
N GLY A 135 -11.27 3.11 -27.39
CA GLY A 135 -9.85 2.91 -27.71
C GLY A 135 -9.43 3.33 -29.11
N GLY A 136 -10.36 3.85 -29.90
CA GLY A 136 -10.06 4.37 -31.23
C GLY A 136 -9.90 3.27 -32.31
N TRP A 137 -9.27 3.65 -33.41
CA TRP A 137 -9.20 2.85 -34.65
C TRP A 137 -8.02 1.88 -34.70
N ASP A 138 -6.95 2.12 -33.92
CA ASP A 138 -5.72 1.29 -33.89
C ASP A 138 -5.52 0.57 -32.56
N THR A 139 -6.04 -0.64 -32.47
CA THR A 139 -6.14 -1.38 -31.22
C THR A 139 -5.15 -2.54 -31.09
N ALA A 140 -4.50 -2.97 -32.20
CA ALA A 140 -3.60 -4.11 -32.18
C ALA A 140 -2.32 -3.82 -31.37
N HIS A 141 -1.82 -2.60 -31.46
CA HIS A 141 -0.61 -2.17 -30.74
C HIS A 141 -0.84 -2.00 -29.23
N GLU A 142 -2.03 -1.56 -28.82
CA GLU A 142 -2.35 -1.35 -27.40
C GLU A 142 -2.35 -2.65 -26.60
N ALA A 143 -3.00 -3.69 -27.10
CA ALA A 143 -3.00 -5.00 -26.46
C ALA A 143 -1.58 -5.56 -26.29
N ARG A 144 -0.75 -5.42 -27.33
CA ARG A 144 0.65 -5.84 -27.28
C ARG A 144 1.43 -5.03 -26.25
N ARG A 145 1.31 -3.70 -26.25
CA ARG A 145 1.95 -2.82 -25.29
C ARG A 145 1.62 -3.19 -23.85
N LEU A 146 0.35 -3.42 -23.55
CA LEU A 146 -0.10 -3.80 -22.20
C LEU A 146 0.48 -5.14 -21.75
N LEU A 147 0.45 -6.17 -22.61
CA LEU A 147 1.00 -7.48 -22.27
C LEU A 147 2.53 -7.47 -22.12
N ASP A 148 3.24 -6.76 -23.00
CA ASP A 148 4.70 -6.62 -22.94
C ASP A 148 5.12 -5.94 -21.62
N ARG A 149 4.42 -4.88 -21.20
CA ARG A 149 4.63 -4.20 -19.92
C ARG A 149 4.33 -5.10 -18.72
N LEU A 150 3.32 -5.94 -18.84
CA LEU A 150 2.96 -6.92 -17.82
C LEU A 150 3.84 -8.19 -17.86
N GLY A 151 4.81 -8.26 -18.77
CA GLY A 151 5.73 -9.38 -18.91
C GLY A 151 5.06 -10.69 -19.39
N VAL A 152 3.96 -10.58 -20.15
CA VAL A 152 3.24 -11.71 -20.73
C VAL A 152 3.58 -11.81 -22.21
N THR A 153 4.52 -12.70 -22.55
CA THR A 153 5.08 -12.80 -23.91
C THR A 153 4.48 -13.93 -24.76
N ASP A 154 3.91 -14.95 -24.12
CA ASP A 154 3.31 -16.11 -24.80
C ASP A 154 1.79 -15.98 -24.87
N TRP A 155 1.30 -15.55 -26.02
CA TRP A 155 -0.11 -15.25 -26.26
C TRP A 155 -0.99 -16.46 -26.51
N GLU A 156 -0.42 -17.52 -27.10
CA GLU A 156 -1.14 -18.74 -27.41
C GLU A 156 -1.22 -19.72 -26.24
N ARG A 157 -0.51 -19.41 -25.16
CA ARG A 157 -0.47 -20.29 -23.99
C ARG A 157 -1.82 -20.33 -23.29
N PRO A 158 -2.31 -21.54 -22.93
CA PRO A 158 -3.51 -21.70 -22.12
C PRO A 158 -3.37 -20.98 -20.77
N VAL A 159 -4.37 -20.17 -20.40
CA VAL A 159 -4.33 -19.39 -19.14
C VAL A 159 -4.26 -20.31 -17.91
N ALA A 160 -4.81 -21.53 -18.01
CA ALA A 160 -4.77 -22.54 -16.94
C ALA A 160 -3.33 -22.95 -16.55
N GLU A 161 -2.37 -22.90 -17.50
CA GLU A 161 -0.97 -23.24 -17.28
C GLU A 161 -0.12 -22.10 -16.71
N LEU A 162 -0.68 -20.89 -16.61
CA LEU A 162 0.01 -19.73 -16.12
C LEU A 162 0.06 -19.73 -14.58
N SER A 163 1.10 -19.12 -14.01
CA SER A 163 1.15 -18.85 -12.58
C SER A 163 0.01 -17.94 -12.14
N GLY A 164 -0.36 -17.96 -10.86
CA GLY A 164 -1.39 -17.08 -10.29
C GLY A 164 -1.13 -15.61 -10.59
N GLY A 165 0.10 -15.15 -10.41
CA GLY A 165 0.51 -13.77 -10.71
C GLY A 165 0.39 -13.43 -12.21
N THR A 166 0.78 -14.37 -13.11
CA THR A 166 0.64 -14.13 -14.56
C THR A 166 -0.83 -14.12 -14.97
N ARG A 167 -1.67 -15.00 -14.40
CA ARG A 167 -3.13 -14.95 -14.62
C ARG A 167 -3.72 -13.61 -14.20
N LYS A 168 -3.30 -13.07 -13.05
CA LYS A 168 -3.72 -11.74 -12.58
C LYS A 168 -3.35 -10.65 -13.58
N ARG A 169 -2.12 -10.67 -14.11
CA ARG A 169 -1.65 -9.72 -15.12
C ARG A 169 -2.48 -9.78 -16.41
N VAL A 170 -2.83 -10.97 -16.89
CA VAL A 170 -3.74 -11.15 -18.04
C VAL A 170 -5.12 -10.56 -17.75
N ALA A 171 -5.66 -10.77 -16.54
CA ALA A 171 -6.94 -10.23 -16.14
C ALA A 171 -6.92 -8.69 -16.05
N ILE A 172 -5.83 -8.08 -15.57
CA ILE A 172 -5.63 -6.63 -15.57
C ILE A 172 -5.59 -6.09 -17.00
N ALA A 173 -4.79 -6.71 -17.91
CA ALA A 173 -4.75 -6.32 -19.31
C ALA A 173 -6.15 -6.38 -19.95
N ARG A 174 -6.91 -7.46 -19.69
CA ARG A 174 -8.29 -7.62 -20.13
C ARG A 174 -9.19 -6.49 -19.63
N ALA A 175 -9.09 -6.14 -18.34
CA ALA A 175 -9.91 -5.10 -17.73
C ALA A 175 -9.62 -3.70 -18.32
N LEU A 176 -8.33 -3.36 -18.50
CA LEU A 176 -7.91 -2.07 -19.07
C LEU A 176 -8.30 -1.93 -20.55
N LEU A 177 -8.15 -3.00 -21.35
CA LEU A 177 -8.52 -3.00 -22.77
C LEU A 177 -10.02 -2.82 -23.01
N THR A 178 -10.86 -3.14 -22.02
CA THR A 178 -12.32 -2.98 -22.15
C THR A 178 -12.72 -1.49 -22.16
N ARG A 179 -11.90 -0.59 -21.61
CA ARG A 179 -12.17 0.84 -21.42
C ARG A 179 -13.59 1.09 -20.90
N PRO A 180 -13.92 0.61 -19.71
CA PRO A 180 -15.27 0.68 -19.17
C PRO A 180 -15.64 2.09 -18.69
N ASP A 181 -16.94 2.40 -18.64
CA ASP A 181 -17.46 3.59 -17.96
C ASP A 181 -17.26 3.51 -16.44
N LEU A 182 -17.28 2.28 -15.86
CA LEU A 182 -16.97 2.00 -14.46
C LEU A 182 -16.06 0.78 -14.35
N LEU A 183 -14.87 0.98 -13.81
CA LEU A 183 -13.90 -0.08 -13.52
C LEU A 183 -13.94 -0.42 -12.02
N LEU A 184 -14.21 -1.67 -11.71
CA LEU A 184 -14.23 -2.20 -10.34
C LEU A 184 -13.00 -3.08 -10.15
N LEU A 185 -12.07 -2.71 -9.25
CA LEU A 185 -10.83 -3.43 -8.99
C LEU A 185 -10.80 -3.94 -7.55
N ASP A 186 -10.70 -5.26 -7.38
CA ASP A 186 -10.61 -5.91 -6.07
C ASP A 186 -9.19 -6.45 -5.86
N GLU A 187 -8.42 -5.75 -5.01
CA GLU A 187 -7.01 -6.02 -4.69
C GLU A 187 -6.12 -6.20 -5.95
N PRO A 188 -6.06 -5.21 -6.86
CA PRO A 188 -5.31 -5.35 -8.11
C PRO A 188 -3.79 -5.43 -7.89
N THR A 189 -3.27 -4.84 -6.83
CA THR A 189 -1.83 -4.76 -6.54
C THR A 189 -1.25 -6.04 -5.94
N ASN A 190 -2.09 -6.94 -5.40
CA ASN A 190 -1.64 -8.21 -4.81
C ASN A 190 -0.88 -9.06 -5.83
N HIS A 191 0.30 -9.55 -5.46
CA HIS A 191 1.22 -10.36 -6.25
C HIS A 191 1.88 -9.63 -7.44
N LEU A 192 1.73 -8.32 -7.56
CA LEU A 192 2.49 -7.50 -8.49
C LEU A 192 3.77 -7.00 -7.83
N ASP A 193 4.84 -6.88 -8.61
CA ASP A 193 6.05 -6.18 -8.15
C ASP A 193 5.87 -4.66 -8.24
N ALA A 194 6.70 -3.92 -7.51
CA ALA A 194 6.57 -2.48 -7.37
C ALA A 194 6.59 -1.73 -8.72
N ASP A 195 7.46 -2.16 -9.66
CA ASP A 195 7.54 -1.53 -10.99
C ASP A 195 6.25 -1.76 -11.82
N THR A 196 5.59 -2.91 -11.64
CA THR A 196 4.28 -3.21 -12.26
C THR A 196 3.16 -2.42 -11.59
N VAL A 197 3.23 -2.19 -10.28
CA VAL A 197 2.26 -1.36 -9.55
C VAL A 197 2.37 0.10 -9.99
N ASP A 198 3.58 0.67 -10.07
CA ASP A 198 3.82 2.04 -10.56
C ASP A 198 3.23 2.23 -11.98
N TRP A 199 3.50 1.26 -12.86
CA TRP A 199 2.93 1.28 -14.20
C TRP A 199 1.39 1.19 -14.22
N LEU A 200 0.81 0.33 -13.38
CA LEU A 200 -0.65 0.20 -13.29
C LEU A 200 -1.29 1.50 -12.82
N GLU A 201 -0.67 2.18 -11.87
CA GLU A 201 -1.08 3.49 -11.37
C GLU A 201 -1.13 4.53 -12.49
N GLU A 202 -0.07 4.63 -13.31
CA GLU A 202 -0.04 5.51 -14.48
C GLU A 202 -1.14 5.19 -15.51
N GLU A 203 -1.43 3.91 -15.77
CA GLU A 203 -2.47 3.52 -16.73
C GLU A 203 -3.89 3.80 -16.18
N LEU A 204 -4.10 3.62 -14.87
CA LEU A 204 -5.37 3.95 -14.22
C LEU A 204 -5.59 5.48 -14.14
N ASP A 205 -4.51 6.26 -13.98
CA ASP A 205 -4.60 7.71 -14.00
C ASP A 205 -5.07 8.25 -15.36
N ARG A 206 -4.70 7.59 -16.46
CA ARG A 206 -5.14 7.92 -17.82
C ARG A 206 -6.57 7.47 -18.15
N LEU A 207 -7.20 6.65 -17.26
CA LEU A 207 -8.54 6.14 -17.49
C LEU A 207 -9.57 7.28 -17.37
N SER A 208 -10.41 7.45 -18.39
CA SER A 208 -11.50 8.45 -18.39
C SER A 208 -12.75 7.99 -17.63
N GLY A 209 -12.93 6.68 -17.44
CA GLY A 209 -14.04 6.08 -16.70
C GLY A 209 -13.93 6.27 -15.20
N ALA A 210 -15.05 6.06 -14.49
CA ALA A 210 -15.05 6.02 -13.02
C ALA A 210 -14.33 4.76 -12.50
N LEU A 211 -13.70 4.89 -11.34
CA LEU A 211 -12.96 3.81 -10.67
C LEU A 211 -13.55 3.54 -9.28
N LEU A 212 -13.82 2.28 -8.96
CA LEU A 212 -14.01 1.82 -7.58
C LEU A 212 -12.92 0.81 -7.24
N LEU A 213 -12.08 1.14 -6.28
CA LEU A 213 -10.87 0.42 -5.94
C LEU A 213 -10.95 -0.13 -4.52
N VAL A 214 -10.73 -1.43 -4.36
CA VAL A 214 -10.41 -2.07 -3.08
C VAL A 214 -8.94 -2.42 -3.10
N THR A 215 -8.16 -1.87 -2.19
CA THR A 215 -6.75 -2.23 -2.02
C THR A 215 -6.27 -1.94 -0.61
N HIS A 216 -5.22 -2.61 -0.20
CA HIS A 216 -4.48 -2.34 1.03
C HIS A 216 -3.19 -1.56 0.78
N ASP A 217 -2.83 -1.29 -0.49
CA ASP A 217 -1.74 -0.41 -0.87
C ASP A 217 -2.14 1.06 -0.66
N ARG A 218 -1.52 1.69 0.33
CA ARG A 218 -1.87 3.04 0.78
C ARG A 218 -1.41 4.12 -0.18
N TYR A 219 -0.24 3.96 -0.83
CA TYR A 219 0.22 4.87 -1.86
C TYR A 219 -0.72 4.84 -3.07
N PHE A 220 -1.10 3.63 -3.48
CA PHE A 220 -2.05 3.46 -4.58
C PHE A 220 -3.42 4.09 -4.29
N LEU A 221 -3.88 4.06 -3.02
CA LEU A 221 -5.09 4.79 -2.61
C LEU A 221 -4.86 6.31 -2.58
N ASP A 222 -3.69 6.75 -2.13
CA ASP A 222 -3.40 8.17 -1.96
C ASP A 222 -3.29 8.91 -3.29
N ASP A 223 -2.70 8.26 -4.29
CA ASP A 223 -2.43 8.83 -5.60
C ASP A 223 -3.63 8.75 -6.56
N LEU A 224 -4.48 7.72 -6.41
CA LEU A 224 -5.55 7.45 -7.38
C LEU A 224 -6.96 7.85 -6.95
N VAL A 225 -7.25 8.07 -5.65
CA VAL A 225 -8.64 8.26 -5.22
C VAL A 225 -8.93 9.68 -4.76
N ASP A 226 -10.14 10.17 -5.10
CA ASP A 226 -10.67 11.47 -4.71
C ASP A 226 -11.55 11.39 -3.45
N ARG A 227 -12.04 10.19 -3.14
CA ARG A 227 -12.94 9.92 -2.02
C ARG A 227 -12.77 8.51 -1.51
N ILE A 228 -12.79 8.35 -0.20
CA ILE A 228 -12.79 7.04 0.46
C ILE A 228 -14.17 6.74 1.04
N VAL A 229 -14.60 5.50 0.82
CA VAL A 229 -15.84 4.94 1.36
C VAL A 229 -15.49 3.81 2.31
N GLU A 230 -15.76 3.97 3.60
CA GLU A 230 -15.50 2.96 4.62
C GLU A 230 -16.74 2.12 4.91
N ILE A 231 -16.62 0.79 4.80
CA ILE A 231 -17.65 -0.15 5.24
C ILE A 231 -17.36 -0.58 6.67
N THR A 232 -18.26 -0.23 7.58
CA THR A 232 -18.19 -0.67 8.98
C THR A 232 -19.27 -1.73 9.22
N PRO A 233 -18.90 -2.96 9.65
CA PRO A 233 -19.86 -4.01 9.93
C PRO A 233 -20.93 -3.56 10.93
N GLY A 234 -22.21 -3.66 10.56
CA GLY A 234 -23.35 -3.28 11.39
C GLY A 234 -23.61 -1.77 11.56
N ALA A 235 -22.73 -0.90 11.04
CA ALA A 235 -22.91 0.55 11.10
C ALA A 235 -23.15 1.21 9.73
N GLY A 236 -23.01 0.45 8.63
CA GLY A 236 -23.24 0.94 7.28
C GLY A 236 -21.99 1.49 6.59
N VAL A 237 -22.16 2.56 5.83
CA VAL A 237 -21.13 3.18 5.01
C VAL A 237 -20.89 4.62 5.44
N THR A 238 -19.63 4.98 5.59
CA THR A 238 -19.22 6.38 5.83
C THR A 238 -18.33 6.84 4.68
N SER A 239 -18.59 8.02 4.15
CA SER A 239 -17.85 8.60 3.05
C SER A 239 -16.96 9.74 3.55
N TYR A 240 -15.69 9.71 3.15
CA TYR A 240 -14.67 10.69 3.48
C TYR A 240 -14.16 11.33 2.19
N PRO A 241 -14.29 12.65 2.01
CA PRO A 241 -13.71 13.34 0.86
C PRO A 241 -12.19 13.41 1.00
N GLY A 242 -11.51 13.29 -0.15
CA GLY A 242 -10.04 13.32 -0.24
C GLY A 242 -9.42 11.93 -0.35
N ASN A 243 -8.10 11.94 -0.39
CA ASN A 243 -7.23 10.76 -0.51
C ASN A 243 -7.09 9.99 0.81
N TYR A 244 -6.19 9.02 0.87
CA TYR A 244 -6.00 8.18 2.05
C TYR A 244 -5.45 8.95 3.27
N GLU A 245 -4.56 9.91 3.05
CA GLU A 245 -4.04 10.77 4.12
C GLU A 245 -5.15 11.63 4.75
N ALA A 246 -5.99 12.25 3.91
CA ALA A 246 -7.14 13.03 4.36
C ALA A 246 -8.16 12.15 5.13
N TYR A 247 -8.40 10.92 4.67
CA TYR A 247 -9.24 9.94 5.38
C TYR A 247 -8.70 9.63 6.77
N LEU A 248 -7.38 9.35 6.89
CA LEU A 248 -6.77 9.07 8.19
C LEU A 248 -6.91 10.25 9.17
N ALA A 249 -6.65 11.47 8.70
CA ALA A 249 -6.78 12.67 9.53
C ALA A 249 -8.21 12.84 10.03
N GLN A 250 -9.20 12.74 9.13
CA GLN A 250 -10.63 12.86 9.48
C GLN A 250 -11.08 11.74 10.43
N LYS A 251 -10.59 10.52 10.24
CA LYS A 251 -10.92 9.38 11.10
C LYS A 251 -10.36 9.56 12.51
N LEU A 252 -9.10 9.96 12.64
CA LEU A 252 -8.47 10.23 13.94
C LEU A 252 -9.21 11.35 14.69
N GLU A 253 -9.61 12.41 14.00
CA GLU A 253 -10.39 13.49 14.60
C GLU A 253 -11.77 12.99 15.06
N ALA A 254 -12.48 12.22 14.24
CA ALA A 254 -13.76 11.64 14.59
C ALA A 254 -13.67 10.68 15.79
N GLU A 255 -12.61 9.85 15.86
CA GLU A 255 -12.36 8.95 16.99
C GLU A 255 -12.06 9.73 18.27
N ALA A 256 -11.23 10.78 18.21
CA ALA A 256 -10.94 11.64 19.35
C ALA A 256 -12.21 12.33 19.90
N VAL A 257 -13.06 12.85 19.01
CA VAL A 257 -14.36 13.45 19.39
C VAL A 257 -15.28 12.40 20.03
N ALA A 258 -15.34 11.20 19.46
CA ALA A 258 -16.15 10.10 19.97
C ALA A 258 -15.66 9.65 21.36
N GLU A 259 -14.36 9.59 21.59
CA GLU A 259 -13.76 9.24 22.89
C GLU A 259 -14.12 10.27 23.97
N VAL A 260 -14.00 11.56 23.68
CA VAL A 260 -14.40 12.64 24.61
C VAL A 260 -15.90 12.56 24.91
N ALA A 261 -16.73 12.30 23.90
CA ALA A 261 -18.17 12.16 24.08
C ALA A 261 -18.51 10.93 24.95
N GLN A 262 -17.80 9.81 24.73
CA GLN A 262 -17.98 8.59 25.52
C GLN A 262 -17.52 8.78 26.97
N HIS A 263 -16.38 9.41 27.23
CA HIS A 263 -15.96 9.74 28.61
C HIS A 263 -16.93 10.65 29.34
N LYS A 264 -17.51 11.65 28.65
CA LYS A 264 -18.57 12.49 29.20
C LYS A 264 -19.82 11.66 29.54
N ARG A 265 -20.20 10.73 28.66
CA ARG A 265 -21.32 9.81 28.85
C ARG A 265 -21.10 8.87 30.03
N GLU A 266 -19.91 8.25 30.11
CA GLU A 266 -19.53 7.36 31.20
C GLU A 266 -19.55 8.07 32.56
N ARG A 267 -18.99 9.28 32.63
CA ARG A 267 -19.07 10.13 33.84
C ARG A 267 -20.52 10.43 34.21
N TRP A 268 -21.31 10.83 33.24
CA TRP A 268 -22.73 11.11 33.47
C TRP A 268 -23.49 9.86 33.97
N ILE A 269 -23.25 8.67 33.37
CA ILE A 269 -23.82 7.39 33.83
C ILE A 269 -23.34 7.05 35.24
N ALA A 270 -22.07 7.23 35.55
CA ALA A 270 -21.51 7.00 36.90
C ALA A 270 -22.15 7.91 37.94
N ASP A 271 -22.30 9.19 37.64
CA ASP A 271 -22.97 10.18 38.50
C ASP A 271 -24.45 9.81 38.72
N GLU A 272 -25.14 9.38 37.68
CA GLU A 272 -26.54 8.99 37.76
C GLU A 272 -26.74 7.67 38.54
N LEU A 273 -25.80 6.69 38.38
CA LEU A 273 -25.77 5.47 39.19
C LEU A 273 -25.50 5.77 40.67
N ALA A 274 -24.53 6.66 40.96
CA ALA A 274 -24.25 7.10 42.32
C ALA A 274 -25.46 7.79 42.95
N TRP A 275 -26.17 8.62 42.18
CA TRP A 275 -27.40 9.25 42.59
C TRP A 275 -28.53 8.25 42.82
N LEU A 276 -28.72 7.22 42.00
CA LEU A 276 -29.67 6.15 42.18
C LEU A 276 -29.39 5.27 43.42
N ARG A 277 -28.13 5.10 43.80
CA ARG A 277 -27.71 4.32 44.99
C ARG A 277 -27.90 5.07 46.31
N ARG A 278 -28.03 6.40 46.28
CA ARG A 278 -28.35 7.18 47.50
C ARG A 278 -29.75 6.81 48.00
N GLY A 279 -29.90 6.60 49.30
CA GLY A 279 -30.96 5.91 50.03
C GLY A 279 -32.41 6.34 49.77
N VAL A 280 -33.33 5.64 50.44
CA VAL A 280 -34.79 5.66 50.19
C VAL A 280 -35.46 7.04 50.35
N GLU A 281 -34.94 7.92 51.21
CA GLU A 281 -35.49 9.26 51.42
C GLU A 281 -35.34 10.18 50.18
N ALA A 282 -34.27 10.03 49.41
CA ALA A 282 -34.06 10.77 48.17
C ALA A 282 -34.91 10.24 46.98
N ARG A 283 -35.58 9.08 47.11
CA ARG A 283 -36.37 8.49 46.01
C ARG A 283 -37.77 9.08 45.87
N ARG A 284 -38.32 9.68 46.92
CA ARG A 284 -39.69 10.23 46.88
C ARG A 284 -39.90 11.42 45.95
N THR A 285 -38.81 12.13 45.60
CA THR A 285 -38.83 13.31 44.72
C THR A 285 -38.22 13.04 43.34
N LYS A 286 -37.91 11.78 42.99
CA LYS A 286 -37.23 11.47 41.71
C LYS A 286 -38.22 11.47 40.57
N SER A 287 -38.04 12.36 39.59
CA SER A 287 -38.83 12.40 38.36
C SER A 287 -38.71 11.07 37.58
N LYS A 288 -39.87 10.43 37.28
CA LYS A 288 -39.93 9.23 36.42
C LYS A 288 -39.20 9.43 35.10
N ALA A 289 -39.26 10.63 34.52
CA ALA A 289 -38.60 11.00 33.29
C ALA A 289 -37.06 10.91 33.39
N ARG A 290 -36.45 11.21 34.55
CA ARG A 290 -35.01 11.12 34.77
C ARG A 290 -34.53 9.66 34.84
N ILE A 291 -35.31 8.81 35.54
CA ILE A 291 -35.04 7.37 35.64
C ILE A 291 -35.16 6.71 34.26
N GLU A 292 -36.16 7.11 33.48
CA GLU A 292 -36.39 6.58 32.15
C GLU A 292 -35.32 7.02 31.14
N ARG A 293 -34.84 8.28 31.23
CA ARG A 293 -33.70 8.80 30.45
C ARG A 293 -32.43 8.06 30.80
N ALA A 294 -32.13 7.80 32.08
CA ALA A 294 -30.96 7.02 32.51
C ALA A 294 -31.04 5.58 31.96
N ARG A 295 -32.20 4.91 32.04
CA ARG A 295 -32.38 3.57 31.48
C ARG A 295 -32.19 3.54 29.97
N ARG A 296 -32.71 4.54 29.24
CA ARG A 296 -32.53 4.64 27.79
C ARG A 296 -31.07 4.79 27.43
N LEU A 297 -30.32 5.70 28.09
CA LEU A 297 -28.88 5.91 27.86
C LEU A 297 -28.03 4.70 28.25
N MET A 298 -28.42 3.90 29.25
CA MET A 298 -27.78 2.64 29.60
C MET A 298 -28.09 1.52 28.59
N ALA A 299 -29.27 1.53 27.98
CA ALA A 299 -29.70 0.56 26.97
C ALA A 299 -29.09 0.84 25.59
N GLU A 300 -28.80 2.10 25.28
CA GLU A 300 -28.06 2.47 24.07
C GLU A 300 -26.61 2.01 24.22
N ARG A 301 -26.24 0.94 23.51
CA ARG A 301 -24.81 0.54 23.36
C ARG A 301 -24.09 1.65 22.62
N GLY A 302 -23.01 2.19 23.20
CA GLY A 302 -22.08 3.03 22.45
C GLY A 302 -21.51 2.27 21.26
N PRO A 303 -20.99 2.96 20.23
CA PRO A 303 -20.33 2.29 19.14
C PRO A 303 -19.25 1.34 19.68
N PRO A 304 -19.09 0.14 19.09
CA PRO A 304 -18.06 -0.79 19.52
C PRO A 304 -16.71 -0.06 19.44
N ARG A 305 -15.95 -0.08 20.53
CA ARG A 305 -14.57 0.42 20.53
C ARG A 305 -13.81 -0.33 19.45
N ALA A 306 -13.28 0.39 18.48
CA ALA A 306 -12.13 -0.11 17.74
C ALA A 306 -10.97 -0.13 18.73
N LYS A 307 -10.72 -1.29 19.34
CA LYS A 307 -9.52 -1.48 20.15
C LYS A 307 -8.34 -1.35 19.19
N VAL A 308 -7.51 -0.32 19.38
CA VAL A 308 -6.18 -0.30 18.79
C VAL A 308 -5.34 -1.28 19.61
N PRO A 309 -4.88 -2.38 19.03
CA PRO A 309 -4.14 -3.39 19.78
C PRO A 309 -2.85 -2.80 20.32
N GLU A 310 -2.63 -2.84 21.62
CA GLU A 310 -1.33 -2.62 22.23
C GLU A 310 -0.57 -3.95 22.25
N LEU A 311 0.14 -4.27 21.19
CA LEU A 311 0.98 -5.46 21.13
C LEU A 311 2.34 -5.18 21.77
N LYS A 312 2.75 -6.07 22.66
CA LYS A 312 4.08 -6.09 23.29
C LYS A 312 4.77 -7.38 22.88
N LEU A 313 6.00 -7.26 22.39
CA LEU A 313 6.80 -8.40 21.97
C LEU A 313 7.55 -9.02 23.14
N ALA A 314 7.88 -10.32 23.03
CA ALA A 314 8.80 -10.97 23.96
C ALA A 314 10.17 -10.28 23.88
N ALA A 315 10.83 -10.06 25.04
CA ALA A 315 12.17 -9.49 25.06
C ALA A 315 13.16 -10.45 24.38
N PRO A 316 13.78 -10.06 23.26
CA PRO A 316 14.64 -10.97 22.53
C PRO A 316 15.95 -11.21 23.28
N PRO A 317 16.57 -12.39 23.15
CA PRO A 317 17.93 -12.64 23.66
C PRO A 317 18.91 -11.66 23.03
N ARG A 318 19.98 -11.28 23.78
CA ARG A 318 20.98 -10.33 23.29
C ARG A 318 21.67 -10.86 22.03
N LEU A 319 21.58 -10.11 20.92
CA LEU A 319 22.22 -10.39 19.63
C LEU A 319 23.72 -10.07 19.64
N SER A 320 24.48 -10.77 18.81
CA SER A 320 25.85 -10.39 18.39
C SER A 320 25.80 -9.16 17.47
N HIS A 321 26.94 -8.45 17.28
CA HIS A 321 27.01 -7.32 16.34
C HIS A 321 26.65 -7.73 14.91
N VAL A 322 27.17 -8.85 14.43
CA VAL A 322 26.79 -9.48 13.17
C VAL A 322 25.82 -10.60 13.50
N VAL A 323 24.65 -10.56 12.93
CA VAL A 323 23.55 -11.49 13.13
C VAL A 323 23.61 -12.63 12.13
N VAL A 324 23.71 -12.26 10.84
CA VAL A 324 23.90 -13.17 9.72
C VAL A 324 24.77 -12.47 8.67
N GLU A 325 25.71 -13.19 8.09
CA GLU A 325 26.57 -12.72 7.01
C GLU A 325 26.58 -13.75 5.87
N ALA A 326 26.24 -13.30 4.68
CA ALA A 326 26.35 -14.05 3.42
C ALA A 326 27.54 -13.50 2.64
N ARG A 327 28.47 -14.36 2.22
CA ARG A 327 29.67 -14.00 1.47
C ARG A 327 29.66 -14.64 0.10
N ALA A 328 29.55 -13.86 -0.96
CA ALA A 328 29.59 -14.28 -2.35
C ALA A 328 28.69 -15.51 -2.64
N VAL A 329 27.46 -15.49 -2.11
CA VAL A 329 26.52 -16.60 -2.23
C VAL A 329 26.00 -16.70 -3.65
N ALA A 330 26.09 -17.92 -4.23
CA ALA A 330 25.56 -18.22 -5.54
C ALA A 330 24.61 -19.41 -5.49
N LYS A 331 23.54 -19.34 -6.32
CA LYS A 331 22.56 -20.42 -6.49
C LYS A 331 22.04 -20.46 -7.91
N ARG A 332 21.98 -21.67 -8.49
CA ARG A 332 21.49 -21.92 -9.86
C ARG A 332 20.39 -22.98 -9.86
N PHE A 333 19.44 -22.81 -10.75
CA PHE A 333 18.44 -23.84 -11.07
C PHE A 333 18.46 -24.07 -12.58
N ASP A 334 18.58 -25.32 -13.02
CA ASP A 334 18.59 -25.72 -14.44
C ASP A 334 19.49 -24.84 -15.33
N ARG A 335 20.71 -24.54 -14.87
CA ARG A 335 21.71 -23.64 -15.49
C ARG A 335 21.39 -22.15 -15.48
N ARG A 336 20.26 -21.72 -14.94
CA ARG A 336 19.98 -20.28 -14.74
C ARG A 336 20.53 -19.84 -13.39
N PRO A 337 21.41 -18.82 -13.35
CA PRO A 337 21.82 -18.22 -12.09
C PRO A 337 20.62 -17.45 -11.53
N VAL A 338 20.26 -17.73 -10.27
CA VAL A 338 19.23 -17.00 -9.51
C VAL A 338 19.91 -16.09 -8.49
N LEU A 339 21.05 -16.53 -7.95
CA LEU A 339 21.94 -15.72 -7.13
C LEU A 339 23.35 -15.86 -7.71
N ASP A 340 24.06 -14.74 -7.90
CA ASP A 340 25.41 -14.71 -8.46
C ASP A 340 26.33 -13.81 -7.64
N GLY A 341 26.98 -14.42 -6.64
CA GLY A 341 27.94 -13.74 -5.78
C GLY A 341 27.34 -12.73 -4.79
N VAL A 342 26.11 -12.94 -4.34
CA VAL A 342 25.44 -12.03 -3.40
C VAL A 342 26.18 -11.98 -2.06
N SER A 343 26.57 -10.78 -1.64
CA SER A 343 27.17 -10.53 -0.33
C SER A 343 26.26 -9.60 0.48
N PHE A 344 25.97 -10.01 1.73
CA PHE A 344 25.02 -9.31 2.57
C PHE A 344 25.37 -9.50 4.06
N THR A 345 25.20 -8.47 4.86
CA THR A 345 25.37 -8.54 6.31
C THR A 345 24.14 -7.93 6.98
N LEU A 346 23.54 -8.68 7.90
CA LEU A 346 22.50 -8.21 8.81
C LEU A 346 23.12 -7.85 10.14
N GLY A 347 23.07 -6.59 10.52
CA GLY A 347 23.49 -6.08 11.79
C GLY A 347 22.41 -6.19 12.87
N ARG A 348 22.81 -5.96 14.12
CA ARG A 348 21.86 -5.92 15.24
C ARG A 348 20.94 -4.71 15.15
N GLY A 349 19.62 -4.94 15.30
CA GLY A 349 18.59 -3.91 15.27
C GLY A 349 18.30 -3.36 13.87
N GLU A 350 18.92 -3.93 12.83
CA GLU A 350 18.62 -3.54 11.45
C GLU A 350 17.30 -4.16 10.97
N ARG A 351 16.56 -3.39 10.22
CA ARG A 351 15.35 -3.82 9.51
C ARG A 351 15.59 -3.65 8.02
N VAL A 352 15.84 -4.77 7.33
CA VAL A 352 16.22 -4.77 5.90
C VAL A 352 15.06 -5.26 5.05
N GLY A 353 14.60 -4.40 4.15
CA GLY A 353 13.62 -4.73 3.12
C GLY A 353 14.30 -5.36 1.90
N LEU A 354 13.78 -6.49 1.40
CA LEU A 354 14.23 -7.12 0.17
C LEU A 354 13.23 -6.78 -0.94
N VAL A 355 13.70 -6.08 -1.96
CA VAL A 355 12.86 -5.62 -3.08
C VAL A 355 13.41 -6.13 -4.42
N GLY A 356 12.60 -6.07 -5.47
CA GLY A 356 12.98 -6.44 -6.83
C GLY A 356 11.87 -7.22 -7.54
N PRO A 357 12.02 -7.45 -8.86
CA PRO A 357 11.03 -8.12 -9.68
C PRO A 357 10.64 -9.50 -9.17
N ASN A 358 9.45 -9.96 -9.56
CA ASN A 358 9.05 -11.32 -9.27
C ASN A 358 9.98 -12.33 -9.99
N GLY A 359 10.45 -13.33 -9.23
CA GLY A 359 11.42 -14.30 -9.73
C GLY A 359 12.89 -13.85 -9.66
N ALA A 360 13.21 -12.66 -9.14
CA ALA A 360 14.58 -12.16 -8.98
C ALA A 360 15.42 -12.90 -7.92
N GLY A 361 14.83 -13.86 -7.20
CA GLY A 361 15.57 -14.68 -6.25
C GLY A 361 15.41 -14.30 -4.77
N LYS A 362 14.52 -13.37 -4.41
CA LYS A 362 14.28 -12.92 -3.02
C LYS A 362 14.02 -14.08 -2.05
N THR A 363 12.98 -14.88 -2.29
CA THR A 363 12.66 -16.06 -1.47
C THR A 363 13.75 -17.14 -1.53
N THR A 364 14.42 -17.32 -2.68
CA THR A 364 15.58 -18.22 -2.80
C THR A 364 16.71 -17.78 -1.89
N PHE A 365 17.02 -16.48 -1.86
CA PHE A 365 18.03 -15.93 -0.97
C PHE A 365 17.68 -16.15 0.50
N LEU A 366 16.43 -15.89 0.90
CA LEU A 366 15.97 -16.17 2.28
C LEU A 366 16.15 -17.65 2.65
N ARG A 367 15.75 -18.59 1.78
CA ARG A 367 15.89 -20.03 2.02
C ARG A 367 17.34 -20.47 2.15
N VAL A 368 18.22 -19.88 1.32
CA VAL A 368 19.67 -20.14 1.41
C VAL A 368 20.21 -19.58 2.72
N LEU A 369 19.82 -18.37 3.10
CA LEU A 369 20.22 -17.70 4.34
C LEU A 369 19.78 -18.48 5.59
N LEU A 370 18.60 -19.09 5.56
CA LEU A 370 18.03 -19.92 6.62
C LEU A 370 18.61 -21.34 6.66
N GLY A 371 19.44 -21.71 5.67
CA GLY A 371 20.01 -23.07 5.57
C GLY A 371 19.02 -24.13 5.06
N GLU A 372 17.83 -23.74 4.61
CA GLU A 372 16.83 -24.66 4.02
C GLU A 372 17.23 -25.12 2.62
N LEU A 373 18.00 -24.29 1.91
CA LEU A 373 18.51 -24.57 0.58
C LEU A 373 20.03 -24.40 0.58
N PRO A 374 20.81 -25.42 0.17
CA PRO A 374 22.26 -25.27 0.11
C PRO A 374 22.67 -24.27 -0.98
N ALA A 375 23.63 -23.41 -0.67
CA ALA A 375 24.30 -22.58 -1.65
C ALA A 375 25.17 -23.45 -2.58
N ASP A 376 25.30 -23.07 -3.85
CA ASP A 376 26.18 -23.75 -4.80
C ASP A 376 27.63 -23.21 -4.68
N ALA A 377 27.78 -21.94 -4.23
CA ALA A 377 29.05 -21.32 -3.88
C ALA A 377 28.84 -20.24 -2.82
N GLY A 378 29.91 -19.83 -2.15
CA GLY A 378 29.88 -18.86 -1.08
C GLY A 378 29.67 -19.48 0.31
N GLU A 379 29.59 -18.65 1.32
CA GLU A 379 29.48 -19.06 2.74
C GLU A 379 28.42 -18.22 3.46
N ILE A 380 27.71 -18.85 4.39
CA ILE A 380 26.79 -18.17 5.31
C ILE A 380 27.30 -18.37 6.73
N VAL A 381 27.48 -17.26 7.43
CA VAL A 381 27.92 -17.24 8.83
C VAL A 381 26.78 -16.71 9.69
N THR A 382 26.25 -17.54 10.55
CA THR A 382 25.19 -17.17 11.50
C THR A 382 25.75 -16.95 12.90
N GLY A 383 25.37 -15.88 13.56
CA GLY A 383 25.78 -15.55 14.91
C GLY A 383 25.34 -16.64 15.93
N LYS A 384 26.21 -17.00 16.88
CA LYS A 384 25.98 -18.10 17.84
C LYS A 384 24.70 -17.95 18.70
N ARG A 385 24.15 -16.76 18.83
CA ARG A 385 22.94 -16.46 19.64
C ARG A 385 21.75 -16.10 18.78
N THR A 386 21.83 -16.30 17.47
CA THR A 386 20.76 -15.98 16.55
C THR A 386 19.67 -17.04 16.65
N GLN A 387 18.46 -16.60 16.98
CA GLN A 387 17.22 -17.40 16.98
C GLN A 387 16.28 -16.77 15.97
N VAL A 388 16.05 -17.48 14.88
CA VAL A 388 15.25 -16.99 13.74
C VAL A 388 13.84 -17.53 13.86
N ALA A 389 12.84 -16.65 13.77
CA ALA A 389 11.47 -17.01 13.46
C ALA A 389 11.17 -16.63 12.01
N TYR A 390 10.68 -17.58 11.24
CA TYR A 390 10.39 -17.41 9.82
C TYR A 390 8.90 -17.50 9.55
N TYR A 391 8.35 -16.42 9.00
CA TYR A 391 6.99 -16.37 8.49
C TYR A 391 7.01 -16.65 7.00
N ASP A 392 6.44 -17.78 6.61
CA ASP A 392 6.15 -18.14 5.21
C ASP A 392 4.65 -18.46 5.11
N GLN A 393 3.94 -17.68 4.31
CA GLN A 393 2.49 -17.82 4.10
C GLN A 393 2.10 -19.26 3.64
N GLN A 394 2.98 -19.96 2.93
CA GLN A 394 2.68 -21.29 2.38
C GLN A 394 3.06 -22.46 3.32
N ARG A 395 3.98 -22.27 4.26
CA ARG A 395 4.57 -23.35 5.06
C ARG A 395 4.09 -23.43 6.48
N THR A 396 3.72 -22.31 7.10
CA THR A 396 3.23 -22.33 8.47
C THR A 396 1.78 -22.81 8.48
N ARG A 397 1.61 -24.11 8.69
CA ARG A 397 0.27 -24.71 8.77
C ARG A 397 -0.24 -24.61 10.18
N LEU A 398 -1.35 -23.90 10.36
CA LEU A 398 -2.17 -24.05 11.55
C LEU A 398 -2.98 -25.35 11.41
N ASP A 399 -3.15 -26.05 12.52
CA ASP A 399 -4.07 -27.20 12.56
C ASP A 399 -5.51 -26.69 12.37
N PRO A 400 -6.22 -27.07 11.29
CA PRO A 400 -7.57 -26.61 11.01
C PRO A 400 -8.59 -26.96 12.09
N GLU A 401 -8.34 -28.08 12.84
CA GLU A 401 -9.26 -28.55 13.87
C GLU A 401 -8.97 -27.96 15.25
N ALA A 402 -7.78 -27.40 15.45
CA ALA A 402 -7.44 -26.69 16.69
C ALA A 402 -8.29 -25.41 16.84
N THR A 403 -8.54 -25.02 18.08
CA THR A 403 -9.09 -23.68 18.36
C THR A 403 -8.04 -22.60 18.15
N VAL A 404 -8.46 -21.36 17.95
CA VAL A 404 -7.56 -20.19 17.88
C VAL A 404 -6.64 -20.14 19.10
N TYR A 405 -7.18 -20.41 20.29
CA TYR A 405 -6.44 -20.44 21.54
C TYR A 405 -5.33 -21.52 21.57
N GLU A 406 -5.67 -22.75 21.16
CA GLU A 406 -4.72 -23.86 21.05
C GLU A 406 -3.66 -23.62 19.99
N ALA A 407 -4.06 -23.09 18.83
CA ALA A 407 -3.14 -22.78 17.73
C ALA A 407 -2.10 -21.70 18.12
N ALA A 408 -2.44 -20.80 19.04
CA ALA A 408 -1.54 -19.82 19.62
C ALA A 408 -0.64 -20.39 20.75
N GLY A 409 -0.74 -21.69 21.07
CA GLY A 409 0.06 -22.34 22.10
C GLY A 409 -0.64 -22.52 23.44
N GLY A 410 -1.94 -22.26 23.51
CA GLY A 410 -2.74 -22.48 24.72
C GLY A 410 -3.03 -23.95 25.00
N SER A 411 -3.33 -24.26 26.22
CA SER A 411 -3.68 -25.63 26.64
C SER A 411 -5.05 -26.06 26.11
N PRO A 412 -5.18 -27.32 25.61
CA PRO A 412 -6.45 -27.80 25.09
C PRO A 412 -7.54 -27.88 26.16
N PRO A 413 -8.82 -27.79 25.78
CA PRO A 413 -9.96 -27.89 26.69
C PRO A 413 -9.90 -29.22 27.48
N GLY A 414 -10.12 -29.13 28.80
CA GLY A 414 -10.12 -30.31 29.69
C GLY A 414 -8.85 -30.54 30.51
N ARG A 415 -7.77 -29.75 30.31
CA ARG A 415 -6.65 -29.68 31.26
C ARG A 415 -6.99 -28.76 32.42
N ALA A 416 -6.36 -29.00 33.58
CA ALA A 416 -6.63 -28.26 34.83
C ALA A 416 -6.43 -26.74 34.70
N ASN A 417 -5.61 -26.29 33.76
CA ASN A 417 -5.29 -24.88 33.53
C ASN A 417 -5.81 -24.38 32.16
N ALA A 418 -6.76 -25.05 31.52
CA ALA A 418 -7.29 -24.66 30.23
C ALA A 418 -7.84 -23.24 30.27
N GLY A 419 -7.21 -22.34 29.53
CA GLY A 419 -7.59 -20.92 29.44
C GLY A 419 -6.94 -20.00 30.48
N GLU A 420 -5.98 -20.47 31.26
CA GLU A 420 -5.15 -19.70 32.22
C GLU A 420 -3.67 -19.69 31.80
N ASP A 421 -3.38 -19.95 30.52
CA ASP A 421 -2.01 -19.95 30.04
C ASP A 421 -1.44 -18.52 30.00
N TRP A 422 -0.17 -18.43 30.39
CA TRP A 422 0.56 -17.17 30.42
C TRP A 422 1.69 -17.18 29.44
N VAL A 423 1.89 -16.06 28.77
CA VAL A 423 3.00 -15.82 27.87
C VAL A 423 3.90 -14.72 28.43
N GLU A 424 5.19 -14.83 28.19
CA GLU A 424 6.16 -13.83 28.65
C GLU A 424 6.43 -12.84 27.51
N LEU A 425 6.00 -11.59 27.70
CA LEU A 425 6.14 -10.52 26.71
C LEU A 425 6.91 -9.35 27.35
N SER A 426 8.07 -9.00 26.79
CA SER A 426 8.94 -7.91 27.31
C SER A 426 9.22 -8.02 28.83
N GLY A 427 9.46 -9.24 29.32
CA GLY A 427 9.72 -9.47 30.73
C GLY A 427 8.50 -9.37 31.67
N ARG A 428 7.29 -9.31 31.09
CA ARG A 428 6.01 -9.34 31.82
C ARG A 428 5.23 -10.59 31.50
N ARG A 429 4.58 -11.17 32.47
CA ARG A 429 3.61 -12.24 32.28
C ARG A 429 2.26 -11.64 31.88
N VAL A 430 1.77 -12.02 30.72
CA VAL A 430 0.46 -11.61 30.16
C VAL A 430 -0.36 -12.88 29.94
N ALA A 431 -1.64 -12.85 30.26
CA ALA A 431 -2.52 -13.98 29.96
C ALA A 431 -2.65 -14.13 28.43
N LEU A 432 -2.52 -15.37 27.92
CA LEU A 432 -2.65 -15.64 26.48
C LEU A 432 -4.00 -15.14 25.91
N ARG A 433 -5.05 -15.15 26.72
CA ARG A 433 -6.36 -14.59 26.36
C ARG A 433 -6.31 -13.10 26.06
N ASP A 434 -5.63 -12.34 26.93
CA ASP A 434 -5.51 -10.88 26.79
C ASP A 434 -4.64 -10.55 25.59
N TYR A 435 -3.54 -11.29 25.40
CA TYR A 435 -2.70 -11.18 24.20
C TYR A 435 -3.48 -11.41 22.90
N LEU A 436 -4.35 -12.44 22.86
CA LEU A 436 -5.18 -12.72 21.70
C LEU A 436 -6.31 -11.67 21.51
N ASP A 437 -6.87 -11.13 22.61
CA ASP A 437 -7.85 -10.04 22.55
C ASP A 437 -7.24 -8.76 21.99
N ASP A 438 -5.99 -8.45 22.36
CA ASP A 438 -5.21 -7.34 21.80
C ASP A 438 -4.91 -7.53 20.32
N LEU A 439 -4.84 -8.76 19.84
CA LEU A 439 -4.72 -9.12 18.42
C LEU A 439 -6.07 -9.24 17.70
N LEU A 440 -7.13 -8.65 18.26
CA LEU A 440 -8.47 -8.68 17.71
C LEU A 440 -9.08 -10.10 17.58
N PHE A 441 -8.69 -11.01 18.50
CA PHE A 441 -9.37 -12.28 18.72
C PHE A 441 -10.15 -12.24 20.03
N PRO A 442 -11.39 -11.70 20.03
CA PRO A 442 -12.20 -11.66 21.24
C PRO A 442 -12.48 -13.08 21.75
N THR A 443 -12.82 -13.23 23.03
CA THR A 443 -13.00 -14.53 23.70
C THR A 443 -13.93 -15.49 22.94
N SER A 444 -14.91 -14.98 22.23
CA SER A 444 -15.81 -15.78 21.38
C SER A 444 -15.06 -16.42 20.19
N MET A 445 -14.14 -15.67 19.54
CA MET A 445 -13.31 -16.18 18.44
C MET A 445 -12.22 -17.11 18.92
N GLN A 446 -11.66 -16.90 20.11
CA GLN A 446 -10.60 -17.76 20.65
C GLN A 446 -11.03 -19.24 20.79
N ARG A 447 -12.35 -19.48 20.91
CA ARG A 447 -12.95 -20.82 20.98
C ARG A 447 -13.32 -21.41 19.60
N MET A 448 -13.25 -20.62 18.55
CA MET A 448 -13.55 -21.09 17.19
C MET A 448 -12.40 -21.93 16.65
N GLN A 449 -12.74 -22.88 15.79
CA GLN A 449 -11.74 -23.67 15.07
C GLN A 449 -11.08 -22.83 13.98
N VAL A 450 -9.80 -23.05 13.74
CA VAL A 450 -8.99 -22.34 12.74
C VAL A 450 -9.59 -22.42 11.34
N LYS A 451 -10.24 -23.55 11.00
CA LYS A 451 -10.92 -23.72 9.70
C LYS A 451 -12.07 -22.73 9.46
N ALA A 452 -12.65 -22.19 10.52
CA ALA A 452 -13.74 -21.21 10.44
C ALA A 452 -13.25 -19.76 10.27
N LEU A 453 -11.95 -19.53 10.37
CA LEU A 453 -11.35 -18.20 10.19
C LEU A 453 -11.23 -17.85 8.70
N SER A 454 -11.37 -16.58 8.39
CA SER A 454 -11.01 -16.00 7.09
C SER A 454 -9.49 -16.09 6.85
N GLY A 455 -9.04 -15.89 5.60
CA GLY A 455 -7.62 -15.86 5.26
C GLY A 455 -6.84 -14.84 6.09
N GLY A 456 -7.31 -13.59 6.16
CA GLY A 456 -6.67 -12.53 6.95
C GLY A 456 -6.65 -12.81 8.46
N GLU A 457 -7.69 -13.44 9.01
CA GLU A 457 -7.71 -13.87 10.42
C GLU A 457 -6.69 -14.98 10.69
N ARG A 458 -6.51 -15.93 9.75
CA ARG A 458 -5.48 -16.97 9.85
C ARG A 458 -4.08 -16.37 9.80
N ASN A 459 -3.82 -15.44 8.89
CA ASN A 459 -2.52 -14.76 8.79
C ASN A 459 -2.21 -13.98 10.08
N ARG A 460 -3.17 -13.29 10.65
CA ARG A 460 -3.04 -12.62 11.94
C ARG A 460 -2.72 -13.59 13.08
N LEU A 461 -3.36 -14.77 13.09
CA LEU A 461 -3.07 -15.81 14.08
C LEU A 461 -1.66 -16.39 13.92
N LEU A 462 -1.20 -16.57 12.68
CA LEU A 462 0.17 -16.98 12.37
C LEU A 462 1.20 -15.98 12.89
N LEU A 463 0.97 -14.70 12.67
CA LEU A 463 1.81 -13.62 13.21
C LEU A 463 1.80 -13.62 14.73
N ALA A 464 0.62 -13.78 15.34
CA ALA A 464 0.50 -13.92 16.80
C ALA A 464 1.39 -15.04 17.36
N LYS A 465 1.34 -16.21 16.73
CA LYS A 465 2.16 -17.37 17.13
C LYS A 465 3.65 -17.09 16.95
N LEU A 466 4.05 -16.51 15.81
CA LEU A 466 5.44 -16.18 15.52
C LEU A 466 6.06 -15.26 16.59
N PHE A 467 5.33 -14.25 17.02
CA PHE A 467 5.81 -13.31 18.03
C PHE A 467 5.92 -13.92 19.43
N LEU A 468 5.24 -15.05 19.69
CA LEU A 468 5.37 -15.80 20.94
C LEU A 468 6.60 -16.71 20.98
N GLU A 469 7.25 -16.97 19.84
CA GLU A 469 8.43 -17.85 19.75
C GLU A 469 9.68 -17.25 20.42
N GLY A 470 9.66 -15.94 20.75
CA GLY A 470 10.76 -15.28 21.47
C GLY A 470 12.05 -15.16 20.64
N ALA A 471 11.95 -15.16 19.31
CA ALA A 471 13.07 -15.02 18.42
C ALA A 471 13.69 -13.60 18.49
N ASN A 472 14.98 -13.50 18.13
CA ASN A 472 15.68 -12.23 18.04
C ASN A 472 15.96 -11.78 16.59
N VAL A 473 15.58 -12.61 15.62
CA VAL A 473 15.57 -12.31 14.20
C VAL A 473 14.24 -12.74 13.63
N LEU A 474 13.55 -11.80 13.00
CA LEU A 474 12.31 -12.07 12.27
C LEU A 474 12.61 -12.07 10.78
N VAL A 475 12.22 -13.12 10.09
CA VAL A 475 12.24 -13.23 8.63
C VAL A 475 10.80 -13.33 8.16
N LEU A 476 10.35 -12.33 7.42
CA LEU A 476 8.96 -12.20 6.99
C LEU A 476 8.91 -12.21 5.46
N ASP A 477 8.30 -13.23 4.87
CA ASP A 477 8.12 -13.36 3.42
C ASP A 477 6.67 -13.06 3.06
N GLU A 478 6.43 -11.89 2.46
CA GLU A 478 5.14 -11.32 2.08
C GLU A 478 4.10 -11.29 3.24
N PRO A 479 4.45 -10.73 4.41
CA PRO A 479 3.54 -10.73 5.56
C PRO A 479 2.37 -9.75 5.40
N THR A 480 2.46 -8.84 4.45
CA THR A 480 1.44 -7.80 4.17
C THR A 480 0.27 -8.33 3.34
N ASN A 481 0.46 -9.44 2.63
CA ASN A 481 -0.58 -10.03 1.78
C ASN A 481 -1.80 -10.44 2.61
N ASP A 482 -2.99 -10.15 2.10
CA ASP A 482 -4.29 -10.48 2.71
C ASP A 482 -4.56 -9.84 4.09
N LEU A 483 -3.70 -8.93 4.56
CA LEU A 483 -3.93 -8.17 5.79
C LEU A 483 -4.73 -6.89 5.49
N ASP A 484 -5.69 -6.57 6.36
CA ASP A 484 -6.38 -5.28 6.27
C ASP A 484 -5.52 -4.14 6.85
N LEU A 485 -5.89 -2.91 6.51
CA LEU A 485 -5.15 -1.69 6.91
C LEU A 485 -4.96 -1.58 8.43
N VAL A 486 -5.92 -2.06 9.23
CA VAL A 486 -5.82 -2.06 10.70
C VAL A 486 -4.76 -3.05 11.15
N THR A 487 -4.78 -4.27 10.63
CA THR A 487 -3.79 -5.31 10.94
C THR A 487 -2.39 -4.92 10.47
N LEU A 488 -2.27 -4.29 9.28
CA LEU A 488 -1.01 -3.74 8.79
C LEU A 488 -0.44 -2.68 9.74
N SER A 489 -1.25 -1.75 10.22
CA SER A 489 -0.81 -0.73 11.19
C SER A 489 -0.33 -1.32 12.52
N VAL A 490 -0.94 -2.43 12.94
CA VAL A 490 -0.50 -3.19 14.12
C VAL A 490 0.85 -3.84 13.87
N LEU A 491 1.02 -4.51 12.73
CA LEU A 491 2.27 -5.16 12.34
C LEU A 491 3.42 -4.14 12.22
N GLU A 492 3.16 -2.97 11.62
CA GLU A 492 4.13 -1.87 11.56
C GLU A 492 4.63 -1.48 12.95
N ARG A 493 3.71 -1.20 13.87
CA ARG A 493 4.06 -0.80 15.24
C ARG A 493 4.88 -1.88 15.93
N LEU A 494 4.49 -3.15 15.78
CA LEU A 494 5.23 -4.28 16.35
C LEU A 494 6.67 -4.33 15.84
N LEU A 495 6.88 -4.19 14.54
CA LEU A 495 8.21 -4.25 13.96
C LEU A 495 9.05 -3.00 14.30
N LEU A 496 8.42 -1.85 14.52
CA LEU A 496 9.11 -0.64 15.01
C LEU A 496 9.56 -0.79 16.45
N ASP A 497 8.76 -1.44 17.30
CA ASP A 497 9.05 -1.68 18.72
C ASP A 497 9.93 -2.93 18.96
N PHE A 498 10.26 -3.68 17.91
CA PHE A 498 11.06 -4.90 18.02
C PHE A 498 12.54 -4.59 18.17
N ASP A 499 13.13 -5.00 19.30
CA ASP A 499 14.55 -4.81 19.62
C ASP A 499 15.51 -5.74 18.85
N GLY A 500 14.99 -6.69 18.07
CA GLY A 500 15.74 -7.62 17.25
C GLY A 500 16.04 -7.08 15.85
N SER A 501 16.50 -7.96 14.95
CA SER A 501 16.72 -7.64 13.55
C SER A 501 15.64 -8.25 12.68
N VAL A 502 15.29 -7.58 11.56
CA VAL A 502 14.21 -7.99 10.68
C VAL A 502 14.72 -8.09 9.24
N LEU A 503 14.37 -9.19 8.57
CA LEU A 503 14.43 -9.33 7.12
C LEU A 503 13.00 -9.40 6.60
N LEU A 504 12.67 -8.50 5.68
CA LEU A 504 11.32 -8.32 5.20
C LEU A 504 11.28 -8.37 3.68
N VAL A 505 10.56 -9.33 3.11
CA VAL A 505 10.18 -9.31 1.69
C VAL A 505 8.74 -8.83 1.63
N THR A 506 8.50 -7.73 0.95
CA THR A 506 7.15 -7.24 0.68
C THR A 506 7.14 -6.32 -0.53
N HIS A 507 5.99 -6.25 -1.18
CA HIS A 507 5.70 -5.30 -2.26
C HIS A 507 4.98 -4.04 -1.76
N ASP A 508 4.62 -3.98 -0.48
CA ASP A 508 4.02 -2.81 0.15
C ASP A 508 5.08 -1.71 0.40
N ARG A 509 5.09 -0.72 -0.50
CA ARG A 509 6.04 0.40 -0.50
C ARG A 509 5.94 1.23 0.78
N TYR A 510 4.73 1.53 1.21
CA TYR A 510 4.45 2.32 2.41
C TYR A 510 4.94 1.61 3.70
N PHE A 511 4.74 0.29 3.75
CA PHE A 511 5.23 -0.54 4.85
C PHE A 511 6.76 -0.51 4.92
N LEU A 512 7.44 -0.63 3.77
CA LEU A 512 8.89 -0.54 3.68
C LEU A 512 9.41 0.84 4.11
N ASP A 513 8.73 1.91 3.74
CA ASP A 513 9.12 3.26 4.13
C ASP A 513 9.07 3.48 5.63
N LYS A 514 8.09 2.91 6.30
CA LYS A 514 7.95 3.03 7.75
C LYS A 514 8.88 2.13 8.54
N VAL A 515 9.11 0.91 8.07
CA VAL A 515 9.77 -0.13 8.85
C VAL A 515 11.24 -0.30 8.49
N ALA A 516 11.60 -0.22 7.20
CA ALA A 516 12.96 -0.53 6.75
C ALA A 516 13.98 0.57 7.11
N THR A 517 15.16 0.14 7.54
CA THR A 517 16.34 1.00 7.76
C THR A 517 17.37 0.86 6.65
N ALA A 518 17.25 -0.18 5.81
CA ALA A 518 18.03 -0.40 4.61
C ALA A 518 17.23 -1.26 3.63
N ILE A 519 17.53 -1.14 2.34
CA ILE A 519 16.93 -1.93 1.26
C ILE A 519 18.01 -2.77 0.59
N LEU A 520 17.72 -4.05 0.35
CA LEU A 520 18.50 -4.95 -0.50
C LEU A 520 17.72 -5.18 -1.79
N ALA A 521 18.14 -4.53 -2.87
CA ALA A 521 17.48 -4.58 -4.17
C ALA A 521 18.07 -5.70 -5.04
N PHE A 522 17.22 -6.62 -5.50
CA PHE A 522 17.54 -7.68 -6.46
C PHE A 522 17.20 -7.19 -7.87
N GLU A 523 18.20 -7.17 -8.75
CA GLU A 523 18.11 -6.58 -10.10
C GLU A 523 17.63 -7.58 -11.17
N GLY A 524 17.43 -8.85 -10.78
CA GLY A 524 16.93 -9.90 -11.68
C GLY A 524 18.02 -10.63 -12.49
N ASP A 525 19.26 -10.17 -12.41
CA ASP A 525 20.45 -10.80 -13.02
C ASP A 525 21.25 -11.69 -12.04
N GLY A 526 20.66 -11.97 -10.88
CA GLY A 526 21.28 -12.71 -9.77
C GLY A 526 22.08 -11.85 -8.80
N ARG A 527 22.20 -10.56 -9.06
CA ARG A 527 22.90 -9.60 -8.20
C ARG A 527 21.93 -8.92 -7.25
N ALA A 528 22.47 -8.47 -6.14
CA ALA A 528 21.74 -7.68 -5.16
C ALA A 528 22.59 -6.52 -4.67
N THR A 529 22.02 -5.32 -4.70
CA THR A 529 22.67 -4.09 -4.28
C THR A 529 22.00 -3.57 -3.00
N ARG A 530 22.81 -3.19 -2.01
CA ARG A 530 22.31 -2.65 -0.75
C ARG A 530 22.26 -1.12 -0.81
N TYR A 531 21.10 -0.57 -0.46
CA TYR A 531 20.86 0.87 -0.34
C TYR A 531 20.57 1.23 1.12
N PRO A 532 21.14 2.32 1.66
CA PRO A 532 20.81 2.83 2.97
C PRO A 532 19.44 3.54 2.94
N GLY A 533 18.75 3.55 4.08
CA GLY A 533 17.49 4.26 4.23
C GLY A 533 16.25 3.43 3.91
N ASN A 534 15.13 4.11 3.77
CA ASN A 534 13.81 3.55 3.48
C ASN A 534 13.58 3.33 1.98
N TYR A 535 12.36 2.98 1.58
CA TYR A 535 12.02 2.71 0.19
C TYR A 535 12.07 3.96 -0.69
N GLU A 536 11.63 5.12 -0.21
CA GLU A 536 11.68 6.40 -0.92
C GLU A 536 13.12 6.80 -1.25
N MET A 537 14.03 6.67 -0.27
CA MET A 537 15.45 6.94 -0.48
C MET A 537 16.07 5.96 -1.48
N TYR A 538 15.70 4.67 -1.42
CA TYR A 538 16.12 3.67 -2.40
C TYR A 538 15.70 4.07 -3.82
N ARG A 539 14.43 4.47 -4.03
CA ARG A 539 13.91 4.90 -5.35
C ARG A 539 14.71 6.08 -5.88
N THR A 540 14.91 7.10 -5.06
CA THR A 540 15.69 8.28 -5.43
C THR A 540 17.11 7.92 -5.87
N LEU A 541 17.80 7.06 -5.11
CA LEU A 541 19.17 6.63 -5.44
C LEU A 541 19.21 5.75 -6.69
N LYS A 542 18.23 4.87 -6.88
CA LYS A 542 18.11 4.03 -8.07
C LYS A 542 17.88 4.86 -9.32
N ASP A 543 16.95 5.81 -9.29
CA ASP A 543 16.63 6.68 -10.42
C ASP A 543 17.86 7.52 -10.83
N GLN A 544 18.63 8.00 -9.86
CA GLN A 544 19.92 8.68 -10.13
C GLN A 544 20.95 7.76 -10.79
N ALA A 545 21.08 6.52 -10.32
CA ALA A 545 22.00 5.54 -10.89
C ALA A 545 21.58 5.13 -12.31
N ASP A 546 20.30 4.93 -12.55
CA ASP A 546 19.76 4.60 -13.87
C ASP A 546 19.93 5.76 -14.86
N ALA A 547 19.70 7.00 -14.43
CA ALA A 547 19.94 8.20 -15.23
C ALA A 547 21.43 8.36 -15.58
N ALA A 548 22.33 8.13 -14.63
CA ALA A 548 23.78 8.15 -14.87
C ALA A 548 24.21 7.08 -15.89
N SER A 549 23.71 5.85 -15.73
CA SER A 549 23.96 4.73 -16.64
C SER A 549 23.44 5.01 -18.06
N ALA A 550 22.25 5.62 -18.17
CA ALA A 550 21.67 6.03 -19.45
C ALA A 550 22.51 7.12 -20.13
N ALA A 551 23.00 8.10 -19.36
CA ALA A 551 23.89 9.14 -19.87
C ALA A 551 25.23 8.57 -20.37
N GLU A 552 25.84 7.64 -19.66
CA GLU A 552 27.08 6.95 -20.08
C GLU A 552 26.86 6.13 -21.37
N ARG A 553 25.74 5.40 -21.48
CA ARG A 553 25.37 4.67 -22.71
C ARG A 553 25.15 5.61 -23.90
N ALA A 554 24.52 6.78 -23.68
CA ALA A 554 24.32 7.78 -24.70
C ALA A 554 25.65 8.41 -25.18
N ILE A 555 26.62 8.59 -24.28
CA ILE A 555 27.96 9.08 -24.60
C ILE A 555 28.76 8.01 -25.39
N SER A 556 28.67 6.75 -24.99
CA SER A 556 29.38 5.64 -25.67
C SER A 556 28.77 5.27 -27.03
N ALA A 557 27.50 5.57 -27.25
CA ALA A 557 26.77 5.33 -28.51
C ALA A 557 26.99 6.42 -29.57
N ARG A 558 27.72 7.51 -29.28
CA ARG A 558 28.08 8.51 -30.30
C ARG A 558 29.07 7.88 -31.26
N PRO A 559 28.79 7.78 -32.58
CA PRO A 559 29.75 7.29 -33.54
C PRO A 559 30.94 8.25 -33.57
N GLU A 560 32.17 7.70 -33.48
CA GLU A 560 33.38 8.45 -33.74
C GLU A 560 33.31 9.05 -35.16
N LEU A 561 33.08 10.35 -35.23
CA LEU A 561 33.23 11.09 -36.47
C LEU A 561 34.71 11.03 -36.85
N GLY A 562 35.00 10.24 -37.88
CA GLY A 562 36.30 9.98 -38.38
C GLY A 562 37.13 11.26 -38.60
N THR A 563 38.36 11.22 -38.12
CA THR A 563 39.38 12.23 -38.37
C THR A 563 39.74 12.28 -39.83
N GLY A 564 39.02 13.09 -40.60
CA GLY A 564 39.39 13.50 -41.94
C GLY A 564 40.33 14.73 -41.87
N SER A 565 41.62 14.53 -42.13
CA SER A 565 42.58 15.61 -42.28
C SER A 565 42.26 16.51 -43.47
N GLY A 566 41.85 17.75 -43.20
CA GLY A 566 41.65 18.79 -44.20
C GLY A 566 42.16 20.14 -43.71
N ARG A 567 43.38 20.50 -44.15
CA ARG A 567 44.07 21.77 -43.92
C ARG A 567 43.37 22.90 -44.66
N ALA A 568 42.72 23.87 -43.97
CA ALA A 568 42.29 25.13 -44.61
C ALA A 568 42.40 26.31 -43.61
N LYS A 569 42.84 27.41 -44.18
CA LYS A 569 43.34 28.69 -43.68
C LYS A 569 42.51 29.44 -42.67
N ARG A 570 43.25 30.13 -41.80
CA ARG A 570 42.91 31.22 -40.90
C ARG A 570 42.06 32.31 -41.57
N ALA A 571 41.01 32.73 -40.90
CA ALA A 571 40.46 34.09 -40.93
C ALA A 571 40.07 34.47 -39.51
N GLU A 572 40.71 35.55 -39.03
CA GLU A 572 40.47 36.19 -37.73
C GLU A 572 39.11 36.88 -37.73
N VAL A 573 38.27 36.59 -36.75
CA VAL A 573 37.18 37.45 -36.32
C VAL A 573 37.17 37.41 -34.80
N GLU A 574 37.21 38.59 -34.20
CA GLU A 574 37.23 38.84 -32.74
C GLU A 574 35.92 38.33 -32.08
N GLU A 575 36.09 37.61 -30.95
CA GLU A 575 35.02 37.18 -30.05
C GLU A 575 34.85 38.17 -28.91
N PRO A 576 33.62 38.30 -28.36
CA PRO A 576 33.43 38.76 -26.99
C PRO A 576 33.52 37.57 -26.04
N SER A 577 34.32 37.72 -25.02
CA SER A 577 34.70 36.74 -24.00
C SER A 577 33.50 36.24 -23.17
N GLU A 578 33.13 34.95 -23.30
CA GLU A 578 32.37 34.18 -22.34
C GLU A 578 33.29 33.55 -21.27
N PRO A 579 32.83 33.38 -20.01
CA PRO A 579 33.68 32.85 -18.94
C PRO A 579 33.94 31.37 -19.14
N ARG A 580 35.21 31.02 -19.15
CA ARG A 580 35.75 29.64 -19.24
C ARG A 580 35.12 28.75 -18.14
N ALA A 581 34.44 27.68 -18.56
CA ALA A 581 34.03 26.57 -17.70
C ALA A 581 35.28 25.97 -17.02
N ARG A 582 35.27 25.95 -15.69
CA ARG A 582 36.32 25.37 -14.84
C ARG A 582 36.28 23.84 -14.95
N ARG A 583 37.44 23.21 -14.98
CA ARG A 583 37.59 21.75 -14.91
C ARG A 583 37.13 21.25 -13.55
N PRO A 584 36.34 20.15 -13.47
CA PRO A 584 35.94 19.56 -12.19
C PRO A 584 37.17 18.99 -11.47
N GLY A 585 37.24 19.21 -10.13
CA GLY A 585 38.18 18.48 -9.29
C GLY A 585 39.08 19.28 -8.34
N LYS A 586 38.97 20.60 -8.17
CA LYS A 586 39.66 21.32 -7.08
C LYS A 586 38.82 22.54 -6.62
N LEU A 587 38.32 22.46 -5.38
CA LEU A 587 37.81 23.62 -4.66
C LEU A 587 38.90 24.70 -4.52
N SER A 588 38.57 25.96 -4.71
CA SER A 588 39.46 27.07 -4.37
C SER A 588 39.64 27.13 -2.86
N PHE A 589 40.76 27.70 -2.40
CA PHE A 589 41.05 27.83 -0.96
C PHE A 589 39.93 28.54 -0.19
N LYS A 590 39.22 29.46 -0.84
CA LYS A 590 38.07 30.15 -0.29
C LYS A 590 36.85 29.23 -0.13
N GLU A 591 36.58 28.40 -1.14
CA GLU A 591 35.46 27.43 -1.13
C GLU A 591 35.73 26.27 -0.15
N GLN A 592 36.99 25.87 0.03
CA GLN A 592 37.37 24.86 1.01
C GLN A 592 37.18 25.35 2.46
N ARG A 593 37.53 26.61 2.74
CA ARG A 593 37.33 27.24 4.03
C ARG A 593 35.85 27.53 4.30
N GLU A 594 35.07 27.82 3.26
CA GLU A 594 33.61 27.96 3.32
C GLU A 594 32.97 26.63 3.70
N LEU A 595 33.38 25.53 3.07
CA LEU A 595 32.89 24.17 3.36
C LEU A 595 33.24 23.71 4.79
N GLU A 596 34.45 24.00 5.28
CA GLU A 596 34.85 23.67 6.66
C GLU A 596 34.03 24.40 7.73
N GLY A 597 33.50 25.60 7.41
CA GLY A 597 32.61 26.37 8.32
C GLY A 597 31.12 26.07 8.17
N MET A 598 30.74 25.37 7.11
CA MET A 598 29.34 25.22 6.72
C MET A 598 28.53 24.36 7.71
N GLU A 599 29.10 23.26 8.22
CA GLU A 599 28.46 22.40 9.22
C GLU A 599 28.10 23.16 10.49
N ALA A 600 29.02 23.99 10.97
CA ALA A 600 28.78 24.81 12.17
C ALA A 600 27.70 25.89 11.91
N ALA A 601 27.68 26.47 10.69
CA ALA A 601 26.68 27.45 10.30
C ALA A 601 25.28 26.85 10.17
N ILE A 602 25.16 25.63 9.58
CA ILE A 602 23.90 24.89 9.46
C ILE A 602 23.38 24.53 10.86
N LEU A 603 24.22 23.93 11.71
CA LEU A 603 23.84 23.55 13.07
C LEU A 603 23.34 24.75 13.89
N GLY A 604 24.04 25.88 13.82
CA GLY A 604 23.61 27.10 14.53
C GLY A 604 22.29 27.69 14.00
N ALA A 605 22.02 27.55 12.70
CA ALA A 605 20.76 28.00 12.11
C ALA A 605 19.60 27.06 12.50
N GLU A 606 19.84 25.72 12.51
CA GLU A 606 18.86 24.73 12.95
C GLU A 606 18.52 24.85 14.45
N GLU A 607 19.51 25.06 15.32
CA GLU A 607 19.29 25.32 16.75
C GLU A 607 18.41 26.56 16.96
N ARG A 608 18.64 27.60 16.19
CA ARG A 608 17.86 28.86 16.26
C ARG A 608 16.43 28.65 15.76
N LYS A 609 16.25 27.87 14.68
CA LYS A 609 14.92 27.45 14.17
C LYS A 609 14.16 26.67 15.23
N ALA A 610 14.76 25.65 15.82
CA ALA A 610 14.16 24.82 16.86
C ALA A 610 13.79 25.63 18.11
N ALA A 611 14.62 26.61 18.51
CA ALA A 611 14.32 27.50 19.63
C ALA A 611 13.10 28.40 19.36
N LEU A 612 12.97 28.92 18.14
CA LEU A 612 11.83 29.75 17.73
C LEU A 612 10.54 28.89 17.61
N GLU A 613 10.62 27.70 17.08
CA GLU A 613 9.50 26.73 17.02
C GLU A 613 9.03 26.36 18.44
N ALA A 614 9.95 26.05 19.34
CA ALA A 614 9.63 25.76 20.74
C ALA A 614 8.98 26.97 21.45
N ALA A 615 9.49 28.18 21.22
CA ALA A 615 8.91 29.40 21.77
C ALA A 615 7.52 29.72 21.22
N LEU A 616 7.27 29.43 19.94
CA LEU A 616 5.95 29.57 19.32
C LEU A 616 4.99 28.40 19.68
N GLY A 617 5.51 27.24 20.10
CA GLY A 617 4.71 26.12 20.63
C GLY A 617 4.22 26.32 22.07
N ASP A 618 4.78 27.28 22.83
CA ASP A 618 4.35 27.51 24.20
C ASP A 618 3.08 28.40 24.24
N PRO A 619 1.95 27.89 24.78
CA PRO A 619 0.72 28.69 24.91
C PRO A 619 0.86 29.99 25.71
N ALA A 620 1.86 30.07 26.60
CA ALA A 620 2.15 31.29 27.39
C ALA A 620 2.67 32.44 26.51
N THR A 621 3.26 32.16 25.38
CA THR A 621 3.79 33.15 24.42
C THR A 621 2.67 33.98 23.77
N TYR A 622 1.52 33.35 23.53
CA TYR A 622 0.34 33.99 22.92
C TYR A 622 -0.44 34.89 23.89
N GLN A 623 -0.17 34.78 25.19
CA GLN A 623 -0.89 35.59 26.21
C GLN A 623 -0.24 36.94 26.49
N LYS A 624 0.99 37.19 26.07
CA LYS A 624 1.77 38.37 26.52
C LYS A 624 1.88 39.51 25.52
N ASP A 625 2.01 39.28 24.23
CA ASP A 625 2.07 40.37 23.23
C ASP A 625 1.93 39.83 21.80
N GLY A 626 0.86 40.22 21.11
CA GLY A 626 0.61 39.81 19.71
C GLY A 626 1.66 40.33 18.71
N ALA A 627 2.33 41.46 19.01
CA ALA A 627 3.39 42.03 18.16
C ALA A 627 4.68 41.19 18.26
N ALA A 628 5.00 40.69 19.45
CA ALA A 628 6.15 39.79 19.65
C ALA A 628 6.00 38.47 18.92
N VAL A 629 4.79 37.87 18.89
CA VAL A 629 4.49 36.63 18.15
C VAL A 629 4.62 36.82 16.64
N ALA A 630 4.18 37.97 16.10
CA ALA A 630 4.35 38.32 14.69
C ALA A 630 5.84 38.45 14.32
N GLY A 631 6.64 39.07 15.21
CA GLY A 631 8.09 39.19 15.06
C GLY A 631 8.80 37.80 15.03
N MET A 632 8.44 36.91 15.97
CA MET A 632 9.00 35.55 16.03
C MET A 632 8.62 34.70 14.80
N LYS A 633 7.41 34.86 14.24
CA LYS A 633 7.02 34.19 12.98
C LYS A 633 7.83 34.67 11.79
N ALA A 634 8.03 36.00 11.66
CA ALA A 634 8.85 36.56 10.60
C ALA A 634 10.33 36.12 10.73
N GLU A 635 10.85 36.04 11.96
CA GLU A 635 12.20 35.53 12.23
C GLU A 635 12.31 34.03 11.90
N LEU A 636 11.29 33.22 12.19
CA LEU A 636 11.25 31.81 11.86
C LEU A 636 11.25 31.58 10.33
N GLU A 637 10.48 32.36 9.57
CA GLU A 637 10.49 32.32 8.11
C GLU A 637 11.87 32.66 7.55
N GLN A 638 12.52 33.71 8.12
CA GLN A 638 13.85 34.12 7.69
C GLN A 638 14.92 33.06 7.99
N VAL A 639 14.91 32.50 9.21
CA VAL A 639 15.85 31.46 9.61
C VAL A 639 15.62 30.17 8.79
N THR A 640 14.38 29.83 8.45
CA THR A 640 14.08 28.69 7.58
C THR A 640 14.66 28.90 6.18
N ALA A 641 14.47 30.07 5.59
CA ALA A 641 15.07 30.40 4.28
C ALA A 641 16.61 30.43 4.33
N ASP A 642 17.21 30.78 5.46
CA ASP A 642 18.67 30.76 5.64
C ASP A 642 19.19 29.32 5.73
N VAL A 643 18.48 28.42 6.43
CA VAL A 643 18.79 26.97 6.49
C VAL A 643 18.76 26.37 5.10
N ASP A 644 17.69 26.60 4.33
CA ASP A 644 17.56 26.07 2.95
C ASP A 644 18.69 26.58 2.04
N ARG A 645 19.09 27.85 2.18
CA ARG A 645 20.19 28.46 1.42
C ARG A 645 21.55 27.85 1.78
N LEU A 646 21.78 27.59 3.08
CA LEU A 646 23.01 26.96 3.55
C LEU A 646 23.12 25.51 3.05
N TYR A 647 22.03 24.74 3.07
CA TYR A 647 22.02 23.39 2.51
C TYR A 647 22.24 23.37 0.99
N ALA A 648 21.58 24.24 0.23
CA ALA A 648 21.80 24.36 -1.20
C ALA A 648 23.26 24.69 -1.52
N ARG A 649 23.87 25.63 -0.76
CA ARG A 649 25.28 25.99 -0.94
C ARG A 649 26.23 24.89 -0.52
N TRP A 650 25.93 24.14 0.52
CA TRP A 650 26.69 22.97 0.95
C TRP A 650 26.69 21.89 -0.14
N GLN A 651 25.54 21.61 -0.74
CA GLN A 651 25.42 20.64 -1.85
C GLN A 651 26.23 21.07 -3.08
N GLU A 652 26.22 22.37 -3.44
CA GLU A 652 27.06 22.90 -4.52
C GLU A 652 28.56 22.67 -4.26
N LEU A 653 29.01 22.95 -3.03
CA LEU A 653 30.41 22.80 -2.66
C LEU A 653 30.84 21.32 -2.57
N GLU A 654 29.98 20.45 -2.07
CA GLU A 654 30.19 18.99 -2.06
C GLU A 654 30.20 18.40 -3.48
N ALA A 655 29.33 18.84 -4.38
CA ALA A 655 29.33 18.46 -5.78
C ALA A 655 30.65 18.85 -6.49
N LEU A 656 31.19 20.02 -6.16
CA LEU A 656 32.49 20.49 -6.68
C LEU A 656 33.69 19.72 -6.09
N ARG A 657 33.55 19.11 -4.90
CA ARG A 657 34.56 18.28 -4.23
C ARG A 657 34.57 16.84 -4.72
N GLY A 658 33.39 16.31 -5.08
CA GLY A 658 33.22 14.89 -5.47
C GLY A 658 33.40 14.60 -6.96
N GLY A 659 33.62 15.63 -7.83
CA GLY A 659 33.78 15.49 -9.28
C GLY A 659 35.28 15.34 -9.73
#